data_18efdca548e6062426ab876ec31eedbd
#
_entry.id   18efdca548e6062426ab876ec31eedbd
#
_cell.length_a   1.000
_cell.length_b   1.000
_cell.length_c   1.000
_cell.angle_alpha   90.00
_cell.angle_beta   90.00
_cell.angle_gamma   90.00
#
_symmetry.space_group_name_H-M   'P 1'
#
loop_
_entity.id
_entity.type
_entity.pdbx_description
1 polymer ?
#
loop_
_entity_poly.entity_id
_entity_poly.type
_entity_poly.pdbx_seq_one_letter_code
_entity_poly.pdbx_strand_id
1 'polypeptide(L)'
;MVPIFSRPIRAVLPLAVLLCSVGAIAARAATPMVTQVDDATVAALSGDRPGALKLATDMGALPPAAELPEIRLELKRPPALQAALDQLVEEQQDKTSPEYHHWLTPAQLRAYGPAQADIDQVTAWLTRHNLKVNSVSRSGMEIDFGGSAAAVAQAFHTQMHAVTLHGEAHISNLLAPSVPAGLMPVVAGVTLNNFFPKPMLQRATPGFTAPTQYGTFYAVTPPDFATIYNLNPLFNGSALGLPITGAGVTVALLEQTKILPGDITTFRTKFGLTGYGGTLTQTNPGGCKAPGFIADEGEAAIDAEWAGSTAPGATLLEAECATVPPLYFGVETALQKLVEYGTTATVFSISYGGNEGESGYAFEDGWVNLVEEAAAEGIAVFVSTGDSGVSTNEGGIASDGLFINGLSDTAYNTAVGGTDFLDTALGENSTYWTAKNTATGQSAKSYIPEIPWNNSCASTVIAGIDSTTPSTLCAEDPTIGQAGVGGSGGQSVFFTKPKWQLTTIPGMPNDNRRDQPDVSLFAANGIFNHFYLICMSDAREGGSPCNYHNTNDLLGNAYGGTSFGAPDFAGIAALMQETASIEGVKSPRSGNIAPELYLLAAAQYANKLARSTCNASLGNKISLGCTFYNVTAGNNAEPCLKGSVDCVGGGAGAGILYNKPLTPEEAYPAQLGYSLAAGLGTVNVTNLVISSVP
;
A
#
# COMPACT_ATOMS: atom_id res chain seq x y z
N MET A 1 75.14 29.04 -38.10
CA MET A 1 74.52 27.81 -38.63
C MET A 1 73.48 27.36 -37.58
N VAL A 2 72.24 27.61 -37.88
CA VAL A 2 71.11 27.21 -37.05
C VAL A 2 70.18 26.33 -37.86
N PRO A 3 69.85 25.10 -37.45
CA PRO A 3 68.94 24.27 -38.26
C PRO A 3 67.49 24.60 -37.95
N ILE A 4 66.75 24.77 -39.04
CA ILE A 4 65.31 24.99 -39.09
C ILE A 4 64.59 23.67 -38.78
N PHE A 5 63.82 23.62 -37.72
CA PHE A 5 62.87 22.50 -37.42
C PHE A 5 61.53 22.78 -38.08
N SER A 6 61.17 21.95 -39.05
CA SER A 6 59.83 21.86 -39.63
C SER A 6 58.85 21.21 -38.68
N ARG A 7 57.71 21.89 -38.37
CA ARG A 7 56.56 21.34 -37.65
C ARG A 7 55.66 20.54 -38.63
N PRO A 8 55.16 19.36 -38.23
CA PRO A 8 54.16 18.66 -39.03
C PRO A 8 52.77 19.29 -38.83
N ILE A 9 52.05 19.46 -39.91
CA ILE A 9 50.66 19.88 -40.00
C ILE A 9 49.79 18.78 -39.39
N ARG A 10 49.12 19.07 -38.27
CA ARG A 10 48.07 18.18 -37.74
C ARG A 10 46.82 18.35 -38.61
N ALA A 11 46.41 17.28 -39.26
CA ALA A 11 45.11 17.17 -39.90
C ALA A 11 44.01 17.21 -38.83
N VAL A 12 43.14 18.22 -38.89
CA VAL A 12 41.90 18.29 -38.10
C VAL A 12 40.89 17.39 -38.79
N LEU A 13 40.60 16.22 -38.20
CA LEU A 13 39.41 15.46 -38.55
C LEU A 13 38.15 16.24 -38.04
N PRO A 14 37.14 16.40 -38.87
CA PRO A 14 35.86 16.94 -38.41
C PRO A 14 35.22 15.91 -37.46
N LEU A 15 35.01 16.33 -36.22
CA LEU A 15 34.19 15.64 -35.25
C LEU A 15 32.76 15.64 -35.82
N ALA A 16 32.30 14.52 -36.36
CA ALA A 16 30.90 14.33 -36.68
C ALA A 16 30.14 14.32 -35.35
N VAL A 17 29.50 15.44 -35.04
CA VAL A 17 28.48 15.51 -33.98
C VAL A 17 27.34 14.63 -34.47
N LEU A 18 27.27 13.42 -33.96
CA LEU A 18 26.10 12.58 -34.04
C LEU A 18 24.99 13.30 -33.20
N LEU A 19 24.19 14.11 -33.87
CA LEU A 19 22.91 14.53 -33.33
C LEU A 19 22.08 13.24 -33.18
N CYS A 20 22.12 12.63 -31.98
CA CYS A 20 21.06 11.75 -31.56
C CYS A 20 19.80 12.58 -31.60
N SER A 21 19.03 12.47 -32.66
CA SER A 21 17.65 12.88 -32.72
C SER A 21 16.97 12.18 -31.53
N VAL A 22 16.58 12.96 -30.54
CA VAL A 22 15.52 12.57 -29.60
C VAL A 22 14.35 12.19 -30.49
N GLY A 23 14.23 10.89 -30.77
CA GLY A 23 13.09 10.34 -31.47
C GLY A 23 11.90 10.58 -30.54
N ALA A 24 11.17 11.68 -30.78
CA ALA A 24 9.80 11.71 -30.37
C ALA A 24 9.21 10.39 -30.84
N ILE A 25 8.89 9.48 -29.91
CA ILE A 25 8.06 8.32 -30.21
C ILE A 25 6.78 8.95 -30.74
N ALA A 26 6.69 9.02 -32.07
CA ALA A 26 5.44 9.37 -32.73
C ALA A 26 4.47 8.32 -32.23
N ALA A 27 3.56 8.70 -31.33
CA ALA A 27 2.56 7.84 -30.77
C ALA A 27 1.89 7.13 -31.96
N ARG A 28 2.29 5.88 -32.15
CA ARG A 28 1.71 5.06 -33.22
C ARG A 28 0.30 4.80 -32.75
N ALA A 29 -0.68 5.42 -33.41
CA ALA A 29 -2.08 5.22 -33.06
C ALA A 29 -2.35 3.73 -32.91
N ALA A 30 -2.97 3.34 -31.79
CA ALA A 30 -3.29 1.96 -31.52
C ALA A 30 -4.06 1.37 -32.71
N THR A 31 -3.65 0.21 -33.16
CA THR A 31 -4.36 -0.50 -34.24
C THR A 31 -5.61 -1.15 -33.65
N PRO A 32 -6.82 -0.95 -34.24
CA PRO A 32 -8.02 -1.61 -33.76
C PRO A 32 -7.87 -3.13 -33.75
N MET A 33 -8.28 -3.75 -32.65
CA MET A 33 -8.24 -5.19 -32.42
C MET A 33 -9.59 -5.87 -32.59
N VAL A 34 -10.69 -5.12 -32.44
CA VAL A 34 -12.07 -5.63 -32.65
C VAL A 34 -12.38 -5.65 -34.14
N THR A 35 -12.68 -6.84 -34.68
CA THR A 35 -13.02 -7.01 -36.09
C THR A 35 -14.52 -7.15 -36.33
N GLN A 36 -15.22 -7.83 -35.42
CA GLN A 36 -16.66 -8.05 -35.49
C GLN A 36 -17.23 -8.37 -34.11
N VAL A 37 -18.38 -7.79 -33.75
CA VAL A 37 -19.10 -8.08 -32.53
C VAL A 37 -20.34 -8.91 -32.88
N ASP A 38 -20.36 -10.16 -32.44
CA ASP A 38 -21.43 -11.12 -32.63
C ASP A 38 -21.89 -11.66 -31.28
N ASP A 39 -23.12 -11.33 -30.90
CA ASP A 39 -23.72 -11.73 -29.62
C ASP A 39 -24.08 -13.24 -29.58
N ALA A 40 -24.06 -13.95 -30.71
CA ALA A 40 -24.28 -15.39 -30.74
C ALA A 40 -23.06 -16.20 -30.29
N THR A 41 -21.88 -15.59 -30.29
CA THR A 41 -20.62 -16.25 -29.90
C THR A 41 -20.00 -15.50 -28.71
N VAL A 42 -20.16 -16.04 -27.52
CA VAL A 42 -19.67 -15.43 -26.28
C VAL A 42 -18.46 -16.17 -25.70
N ALA A 43 -17.65 -15.45 -24.95
CA ALA A 43 -16.53 -15.97 -24.19
C ALA A 43 -16.62 -15.49 -22.73
N ALA A 44 -16.31 -16.39 -21.78
CA ALA A 44 -16.38 -16.08 -20.36
C ALA A 44 -15.15 -15.28 -19.90
N LEU A 45 -15.42 -14.27 -19.08
CA LEU A 45 -14.44 -13.56 -18.26
C LEU A 45 -14.28 -14.36 -16.96
N SER A 46 -13.58 -15.47 -17.02
CA SER A 46 -13.58 -16.49 -15.94
C SER A 46 -12.97 -16.00 -14.63
N GLY A 47 -12.08 -15.00 -14.68
CA GLY A 47 -11.50 -14.37 -13.50
C GLY A 47 -12.45 -13.43 -12.76
N ASP A 48 -13.54 -12.97 -13.37
CA ASP A 48 -14.45 -11.98 -12.80
C ASP A 48 -15.62 -12.60 -11.99
N ARG A 49 -15.50 -13.86 -11.65
CA ARG A 49 -16.31 -14.45 -10.59
C ARG A 49 -15.59 -14.21 -9.26
N PRO A 50 -16.16 -13.37 -8.36
CA PRO A 50 -15.47 -12.98 -7.13
C PRO A 50 -15.03 -14.17 -6.27
N GLY A 51 -13.81 -14.10 -5.73
CA GLY A 51 -13.27 -15.11 -4.81
C GLY A 51 -14.08 -15.20 -3.52
N ALA A 52 -14.57 -14.08 -3.03
CA ALA A 52 -15.43 -13.93 -1.84
C ALA A 52 -16.69 -14.82 -1.86
N LEU A 53 -17.19 -15.19 -3.03
CA LEU A 53 -18.36 -16.07 -3.16
C LEU A 53 -18.16 -17.48 -2.63
N LYS A 54 -16.92 -17.89 -2.34
CA LYS A 54 -16.65 -19.20 -1.71
C LYS A 54 -17.18 -19.25 -0.27
N LEU A 55 -17.25 -18.11 0.39
CA LEU A 55 -17.64 -17.94 1.79
C LEU A 55 -18.99 -17.23 1.94
N ALA A 56 -19.43 -16.52 0.92
CA ALA A 56 -20.67 -15.78 0.96
C ALA A 56 -21.89 -16.70 0.93
N THR A 57 -22.94 -16.27 1.63
CA THR A 57 -24.28 -16.92 1.58
C THR A 57 -25.14 -16.19 0.57
N ASP A 58 -25.69 -16.93 -0.39
CA ASP A 58 -26.63 -16.42 -1.37
C ASP A 58 -27.98 -16.08 -0.73
N MET A 59 -28.43 -14.83 -0.87
CA MET A 59 -29.69 -14.30 -0.34
C MET A 59 -30.79 -14.21 -1.40
N GLY A 60 -30.50 -14.58 -2.64
CA GLY A 60 -31.42 -14.61 -3.78
C GLY A 60 -31.17 -13.52 -4.81
N ALA A 61 -31.83 -13.69 -5.97
CA ALA A 61 -31.67 -12.79 -7.11
C ALA A 61 -32.13 -11.37 -6.80
N LEU A 62 -31.41 -10.38 -7.31
CA LEU A 62 -31.87 -8.99 -7.27
C LEU A 62 -33.19 -8.81 -8.02
N PRO A 63 -34.06 -7.87 -7.59
CA PRO A 63 -35.21 -7.47 -8.39
C PRO A 63 -34.77 -7.09 -9.81
N PRO A 64 -35.44 -7.57 -10.87
CA PRO A 64 -35.02 -7.29 -12.26
C PRO A 64 -34.90 -5.80 -12.59
N ALA A 65 -35.66 -4.95 -11.92
CA ALA A 65 -35.65 -3.49 -12.08
C ALA A 65 -34.71 -2.78 -11.08
N ALA A 66 -33.93 -3.51 -10.30
CA ALA A 66 -32.93 -2.88 -9.42
C ALA A 66 -31.90 -2.13 -10.28
N GLU A 67 -31.68 -0.87 -9.98
CA GLU A 67 -30.74 -0.04 -10.73
C GLU A 67 -29.31 -0.27 -10.22
N LEU A 68 -28.41 -0.48 -11.18
CA LEU A 68 -26.96 -0.54 -11.00
C LEU A 68 -26.39 0.65 -11.79
N PRO A 69 -26.30 1.83 -11.17
CA PRO A 69 -26.07 3.07 -11.89
C PRO A 69 -24.63 3.24 -12.40
N GLU A 70 -23.67 2.63 -11.73
CA GLU A 70 -22.23 2.76 -12.01
C GLU A 70 -21.57 1.38 -11.93
N ILE A 71 -21.02 0.92 -13.04
CA ILE A 71 -20.35 -0.36 -13.23
C ILE A 71 -19.09 -0.09 -14.05
N ARG A 72 -17.97 -0.65 -13.65
CA ARG A 72 -16.70 -0.54 -14.37
C ARG A 72 -16.48 -1.72 -15.30
N LEU A 73 -16.16 -1.40 -16.55
CA LEU A 73 -15.65 -2.35 -17.53
C LEU A 73 -14.23 -1.93 -17.91
N GLU A 74 -13.29 -2.80 -17.59
CA GLU A 74 -11.88 -2.59 -17.84
C GLU A 74 -11.50 -3.00 -19.26
N LEU A 75 -10.65 -2.20 -19.89
CA LEU A 75 -10.11 -2.44 -21.22
C LEU A 75 -8.64 -2.84 -21.16
N LYS A 76 -8.20 -3.57 -22.17
CA LYS A 76 -6.79 -3.99 -22.34
C LYS A 76 -6.05 -3.00 -23.20
N ARG A 77 -4.84 -2.67 -22.79
CA ARG A 77 -3.86 -2.08 -23.70
C ARG A 77 -3.50 -3.09 -24.80
N PRO A 78 -3.29 -2.63 -26.05
CA PRO A 78 -2.67 -3.50 -27.06
C PRO A 78 -1.34 -4.04 -26.55
N PRO A 79 -1.03 -5.34 -26.69
CA PRO A 79 0.15 -5.97 -26.06
C PRO A 79 1.47 -5.26 -26.37
N ALA A 80 1.62 -4.70 -27.58
CA ALA A 80 2.82 -3.96 -27.97
C ALA A 80 2.93 -2.60 -27.25
N LEU A 81 1.81 -1.96 -26.91
CA LEU A 81 1.78 -0.70 -26.14
C LEU A 81 1.96 -0.96 -24.65
N GLN A 82 1.40 -2.07 -24.12
CA GLN A 82 1.69 -2.48 -22.73
C GLN A 82 3.19 -2.73 -22.56
N ALA A 83 3.81 -3.56 -23.40
CA ALA A 83 5.24 -3.83 -23.33
C ALA A 83 6.10 -2.56 -23.47
N ALA A 84 5.65 -1.58 -24.25
CA ALA A 84 6.36 -0.30 -24.39
C ALA A 84 6.21 0.58 -23.14
N LEU A 85 5.05 0.56 -22.47
CA LEU A 85 4.85 1.28 -21.21
C LEU A 85 5.63 0.63 -20.08
N ASP A 86 5.58 -0.71 -19.94
CA ASP A 86 6.38 -1.46 -18.97
C ASP A 86 7.87 -1.12 -19.09
N GLN A 87 8.39 -1.14 -20.32
CA GLN A 87 9.78 -0.78 -20.58
C GLN A 87 10.08 0.67 -20.20
N LEU A 88 9.19 1.62 -20.55
CA LEU A 88 9.36 3.02 -20.21
C LEU A 88 9.39 3.24 -18.70
N VAL A 89 8.46 2.64 -17.95
CA VAL A 89 8.42 2.76 -16.49
C VAL A 89 9.70 2.19 -15.86
N GLU A 90 10.23 1.08 -16.36
CA GLU A 90 11.54 0.58 -15.92
C GLU A 90 12.68 1.55 -16.24
N GLU A 91 12.72 2.09 -17.46
CA GLU A 91 13.76 3.05 -17.90
C GLU A 91 13.69 4.37 -17.13
N GLN A 92 12.49 4.83 -16.73
CA GLN A 92 12.32 6.01 -15.89
C GLN A 92 12.94 5.85 -14.49
N GLN A 93 13.15 4.63 -14.02
CA GLN A 93 13.80 4.32 -12.75
C GLN A 93 15.29 4.01 -12.87
N ASP A 94 15.80 3.79 -14.09
CA ASP A 94 17.21 3.48 -14.33
C ASP A 94 18.05 4.75 -14.50
N LYS A 95 18.90 5.06 -13.51
CA LYS A 95 19.82 6.21 -13.53
C LYS A 95 20.75 6.24 -14.76
N THR A 96 20.91 5.13 -15.49
CA THR A 96 21.73 5.05 -16.70
C THR A 96 20.94 5.26 -18.00
N SER A 97 19.61 5.26 -17.92
CA SER A 97 18.72 5.45 -19.06
C SER A 97 18.59 6.94 -19.45
N PRO A 98 18.50 7.25 -20.75
CA PRO A 98 18.12 8.60 -21.20
C PRO A 98 16.69 8.99 -20.77
N GLU A 99 15.84 8.03 -20.46
CA GLU A 99 14.47 8.25 -19.99
C GLU A 99 14.38 8.43 -18.46
N TYR A 100 15.51 8.40 -17.73
CA TYR A 100 15.53 8.57 -16.28
C TYR A 100 14.82 9.87 -15.86
N HIS A 101 13.78 9.74 -15.02
CA HIS A 101 12.92 10.82 -14.55
C HIS A 101 12.25 11.66 -15.66
N HIS A 102 12.08 11.10 -16.87
CA HIS A 102 11.26 11.69 -17.92
C HIS A 102 9.80 11.19 -17.80
N TRP A 103 9.05 11.81 -16.89
CA TRP A 103 7.70 11.41 -16.56
C TRP A 103 6.68 11.77 -17.63
N LEU A 104 5.68 10.90 -17.81
CA LEU A 104 4.57 11.17 -18.71
C LEU A 104 3.58 12.16 -18.10
N THR A 105 2.85 12.83 -18.96
CA THR A 105 1.64 13.56 -18.59
C THR A 105 0.41 12.69 -18.83
N PRO A 106 -0.76 12.96 -18.18
CA PRO A 106 -2.01 12.23 -18.45
C PRO A 106 -2.39 12.18 -19.94
N ALA A 107 -2.11 13.25 -20.69
CA ALA A 107 -2.36 13.29 -22.13
C ALA A 107 -1.45 12.35 -22.93
N GLN A 108 -0.22 12.12 -22.49
CA GLN A 108 0.71 11.18 -23.13
C GLN A 108 0.35 9.73 -22.81
N LEU A 109 -0.18 9.44 -21.62
CA LEU A 109 -0.66 8.09 -21.25
C LEU A 109 -1.76 7.60 -22.19
N ARG A 110 -2.67 8.48 -22.65
CA ARG A 110 -3.72 8.11 -23.62
C ARG A 110 -3.17 7.45 -24.88
N ALA A 111 -1.93 7.76 -25.28
CA ALA A 111 -1.31 7.15 -26.46
C ALA A 111 -0.96 5.66 -26.27
N TYR A 112 -0.89 5.20 -25.04
CA TYR A 112 -0.68 3.79 -24.70
C TYR A 112 -2.00 3.02 -24.54
N GLY A 113 -3.14 3.69 -24.48
CA GLY A 113 -4.46 3.07 -24.34
C GLY A 113 -4.96 2.38 -25.61
N PRO A 114 -6.16 1.74 -25.56
CA PRO A 114 -6.79 1.09 -26.69
C PRO A 114 -7.17 2.08 -27.79
N ALA A 115 -7.35 1.56 -29.02
CA ALA A 115 -7.80 2.36 -30.15
C ALA A 115 -9.21 2.91 -29.91
N GLN A 116 -9.46 4.15 -30.34
CA GLN A 116 -10.80 4.75 -30.20
C GLN A 116 -11.88 3.89 -30.89
N ALA A 117 -11.55 3.29 -32.03
CA ALA A 117 -12.49 2.40 -32.73
C ALA A 117 -12.91 1.17 -31.91
N ASP A 118 -12.00 0.65 -31.07
CA ASP A 118 -12.31 -0.48 -30.16
C ASP A 118 -13.24 -0.02 -29.03
N ILE A 119 -12.95 1.13 -28.42
CA ILE A 119 -13.81 1.76 -27.40
C ILE A 119 -15.22 1.99 -27.97
N ASP A 120 -15.31 2.50 -29.20
CA ASP A 120 -16.59 2.74 -29.88
C ASP A 120 -17.37 1.45 -30.11
N GLN A 121 -16.71 0.32 -30.38
CA GLN A 121 -17.36 -0.99 -30.51
C GLN A 121 -17.92 -1.49 -29.18
N VAL A 122 -17.17 -1.36 -28.08
CA VAL A 122 -17.62 -1.77 -26.74
C VAL A 122 -18.80 -0.91 -26.28
N THR A 123 -18.70 0.41 -26.42
CA THR A 123 -19.77 1.35 -26.03
C THR A 123 -21.05 1.14 -26.86
N ALA A 124 -20.89 0.85 -28.16
CA ALA A 124 -22.04 0.51 -29.02
C ALA A 124 -22.67 -0.82 -28.62
N TRP A 125 -21.89 -1.81 -28.21
CA TRP A 125 -22.37 -3.08 -27.69
C TRP A 125 -23.19 -2.89 -26.40
N LEU A 126 -22.64 -2.18 -25.39
CA LEU A 126 -23.33 -1.86 -24.14
C LEU A 126 -24.70 -1.17 -24.43
N THR A 127 -24.69 -0.17 -25.30
CA THR A 127 -25.89 0.59 -25.66
C THR A 127 -26.96 -0.30 -26.31
N ARG A 128 -26.58 -1.24 -27.18
CA ARG A 128 -27.53 -2.20 -27.80
C ARG A 128 -28.21 -3.11 -26.78
N HIS A 129 -27.53 -3.36 -25.63
CA HIS A 129 -28.08 -4.16 -24.53
C HIS A 129 -28.83 -3.34 -23.48
N ASN A 130 -29.26 -2.11 -23.80
CA ASN A 130 -29.96 -1.19 -22.90
C ASN A 130 -29.14 -0.80 -21.67
N LEU A 131 -27.83 -0.81 -21.80
CA LEU A 131 -26.89 -0.30 -20.80
C LEU A 131 -26.49 1.12 -21.19
N LYS A 132 -26.56 2.03 -20.23
CA LYS A 132 -26.24 3.44 -20.45
C LYS A 132 -24.74 3.65 -20.17
N VAL A 133 -23.96 4.02 -21.16
CA VAL A 133 -22.59 4.48 -20.96
C VAL A 133 -22.63 5.86 -20.30
N ASN A 134 -22.03 5.98 -19.13
CA ASN A 134 -21.93 7.22 -18.35
C ASN A 134 -20.69 8.01 -18.77
N SER A 135 -19.53 7.35 -18.84
CA SER A 135 -18.26 7.95 -19.25
C SER A 135 -17.28 6.92 -19.80
N VAL A 136 -16.24 7.42 -20.46
CA VAL A 136 -15.02 6.70 -20.79
C VAL A 136 -13.87 7.43 -20.10
N SER A 137 -12.98 6.72 -19.45
CA SER A 137 -11.82 7.29 -18.78
C SER A 137 -10.93 8.05 -19.77
N ARG A 138 -10.14 9.00 -19.28
CA ARG A 138 -9.26 9.81 -20.16
C ARG A 138 -8.12 8.98 -20.74
N SER A 139 -7.63 8.00 -20.00
CA SER A 139 -6.67 7.02 -20.52
C SER A 139 -7.30 6.10 -21.58
N GLY A 140 -8.62 5.95 -21.55
CA GLY A 140 -9.37 5.04 -22.40
C GLY A 140 -9.37 3.61 -21.89
N MET A 141 -8.88 3.37 -20.66
CA MET A 141 -8.75 2.03 -20.08
C MET A 141 -10.02 1.54 -19.40
N GLU A 142 -10.97 2.44 -19.09
CA GLU A 142 -12.20 2.13 -18.37
C GLU A 142 -13.44 2.71 -19.09
N ILE A 143 -14.52 1.97 -19.05
CA ILE A 143 -15.86 2.43 -19.45
C ILE A 143 -16.77 2.30 -18.22
N ASP A 144 -17.27 3.44 -17.73
CA ASP A 144 -18.32 3.49 -16.72
C ASP A 144 -19.69 3.44 -17.41
N PHE A 145 -20.53 2.53 -16.96
CA PHE A 145 -21.87 2.34 -17.47
C PHE A 145 -22.85 1.93 -16.38
N GLY A 146 -24.14 1.96 -16.67
CA GLY A 146 -25.17 1.50 -15.74
C GLY A 146 -26.36 0.92 -16.45
N GLY A 147 -27.25 0.29 -15.66
CA GLY A 147 -28.49 -0.28 -16.14
C GLY A 147 -29.24 -1.06 -15.07
N SER A 148 -30.38 -1.65 -15.45
CA SER A 148 -31.11 -2.54 -14.54
C SER A 148 -30.37 -3.87 -14.34
N ALA A 149 -30.57 -4.52 -13.20
CA ALA A 149 -30.01 -5.85 -12.92
C ALA A 149 -30.38 -6.87 -14.00
N ALA A 150 -31.57 -6.77 -14.58
CA ALA A 150 -32.00 -7.61 -15.70
C ALA A 150 -31.18 -7.35 -16.97
N ALA A 151 -30.92 -6.07 -17.31
CA ALA A 151 -30.16 -5.72 -18.50
C ALA A 151 -28.70 -6.19 -18.36
N VAL A 152 -28.09 -5.98 -17.19
CA VAL A 152 -26.73 -6.45 -16.85
C VAL A 152 -26.65 -7.97 -16.94
N ALA A 153 -27.58 -8.69 -16.29
CA ALA A 153 -27.61 -10.15 -16.30
C ALA A 153 -27.76 -10.70 -17.73
N GLN A 154 -28.58 -10.05 -18.56
CA GLN A 154 -28.77 -10.45 -19.95
C GLN A 154 -27.54 -10.18 -20.83
N ALA A 155 -26.94 -8.98 -20.71
CA ALA A 155 -25.78 -8.59 -21.53
C ALA A 155 -24.56 -9.44 -21.23
N PHE A 156 -24.29 -9.69 -19.95
CA PHE A 156 -23.11 -10.41 -19.47
C PHE A 156 -23.35 -11.90 -19.19
N HIS A 157 -24.53 -12.45 -19.53
CA HIS A 157 -24.88 -13.86 -19.34
C HIS A 157 -24.62 -14.36 -17.90
N THR A 158 -24.91 -13.54 -16.90
CA THR A 158 -24.70 -13.83 -15.47
C THR A 158 -25.99 -13.69 -14.67
N GLN A 159 -25.89 -13.80 -13.35
CA GLN A 159 -27.01 -13.62 -12.41
C GLN A 159 -26.59 -12.67 -11.32
N MET A 160 -27.33 -11.58 -11.12
CA MET A 160 -27.07 -10.60 -10.06
C MET A 160 -27.87 -10.94 -8.81
N HIS A 161 -27.15 -11.21 -7.71
CA HIS A 161 -27.74 -11.62 -6.44
C HIS A 161 -27.34 -10.68 -5.30
N ALA A 162 -28.19 -10.61 -4.29
CA ALA A 162 -27.79 -10.18 -2.96
C ALA A 162 -27.10 -11.35 -2.27
N VAL A 163 -25.99 -11.08 -1.58
CA VAL A 163 -25.24 -12.09 -0.81
C VAL A 163 -24.86 -11.50 0.54
N THR A 164 -24.53 -12.34 1.52
CA THR A 164 -23.96 -11.91 2.81
C THR A 164 -22.60 -12.56 2.99
N LEU A 165 -21.62 -11.75 3.38
CA LEU A 165 -20.27 -12.19 3.74
C LEU A 165 -19.93 -11.60 5.13
N HIS A 166 -19.52 -12.45 6.07
CA HIS A 166 -19.21 -12.06 7.46
C HIS A 166 -20.31 -11.21 8.15
N GLY A 167 -21.57 -11.40 7.74
CA GLY A 167 -22.73 -10.66 8.26
C GLY A 167 -23.03 -9.35 7.55
N GLU A 168 -22.23 -8.94 6.61
CA GLU A 168 -22.45 -7.76 5.77
C GLU A 168 -23.20 -8.10 4.49
N ALA A 169 -24.03 -7.15 4.02
CA ALA A 169 -24.81 -7.31 2.79
C ALA A 169 -24.01 -6.81 1.59
N HIS A 170 -23.93 -7.64 0.56
CA HIS A 170 -23.26 -7.34 -0.69
C HIS A 170 -24.16 -7.65 -1.90
N ILE A 171 -23.71 -7.17 -3.05
CA ILE A 171 -24.26 -7.54 -4.37
C ILE A 171 -23.14 -8.22 -5.16
N SER A 172 -23.47 -9.29 -5.88
CA SER A 172 -22.49 -9.99 -6.68
C SER A 172 -23.11 -10.74 -7.86
N ASN A 173 -22.30 -10.94 -8.90
CA ASN A 173 -22.58 -11.91 -9.94
C ASN A 173 -22.25 -13.32 -9.44
N LEU A 174 -23.16 -14.27 -9.57
CA LEU A 174 -22.90 -15.67 -9.15
C LEU A 174 -22.09 -16.48 -10.17
N LEU A 175 -22.23 -16.14 -11.44
CA LEU A 175 -21.52 -16.78 -12.55
C LEU A 175 -20.50 -15.81 -13.13
N ALA A 176 -19.41 -16.36 -13.66
CA ALA A 176 -18.47 -15.56 -14.42
C ALA A 176 -19.20 -14.86 -15.58
N PRO A 177 -19.06 -13.54 -15.72
CA PRO A 177 -19.69 -12.83 -16.82
C PRO A 177 -19.10 -13.25 -18.16
N SER A 178 -19.84 -13.04 -19.25
CA SER A 178 -19.38 -13.34 -20.60
C SER A 178 -19.65 -12.15 -21.51
N VAL A 179 -18.77 -11.96 -22.49
CA VAL A 179 -18.90 -10.94 -23.53
C VAL A 179 -18.80 -11.58 -24.92
N PRO A 180 -19.25 -10.92 -26.00
CA PRO A 180 -18.98 -11.40 -27.35
C PRO A 180 -17.50 -11.71 -27.56
N ALA A 181 -17.20 -12.89 -28.13
CA ALA A 181 -15.81 -13.35 -28.31
C ALA A 181 -14.96 -12.34 -29.11
N GLY A 182 -15.60 -11.56 -30.01
CA GLY A 182 -14.93 -10.49 -30.75
C GLY A 182 -14.46 -9.31 -29.90
N LEU A 183 -14.98 -9.14 -28.67
CA LEU A 183 -14.57 -8.11 -27.73
C LEU A 183 -13.42 -8.56 -26.79
N MET A 184 -13.15 -9.86 -26.68
CA MET A 184 -12.11 -10.40 -25.80
C MET A 184 -10.69 -9.82 -26.01
N PRO A 185 -10.30 -9.41 -27.23
CA PRO A 185 -9.01 -8.76 -27.41
C PRO A 185 -8.87 -7.42 -26.67
N VAL A 186 -9.98 -6.73 -26.38
CA VAL A 186 -9.99 -5.38 -25.81
C VAL A 186 -10.66 -5.28 -24.45
N VAL A 187 -11.52 -6.23 -24.06
CA VAL A 187 -12.15 -6.26 -22.73
C VAL A 187 -11.26 -7.08 -21.79
N ALA A 188 -10.82 -6.46 -20.70
CA ALA A 188 -10.11 -7.14 -19.61
C ALA A 188 -11.10 -7.84 -18.70
N GLY A 189 -12.12 -7.10 -18.22
CA GLY A 189 -13.10 -7.61 -17.30
C GLY A 189 -14.23 -6.63 -17.01
N VAL A 190 -15.13 -7.04 -16.11
CA VAL A 190 -16.20 -6.20 -15.59
C VAL A 190 -16.44 -6.49 -14.11
N THR A 191 -16.44 -5.44 -13.28
CA THR A 191 -16.67 -5.55 -11.83
C THR A 191 -18.18 -5.49 -11.57
N LEU A 192 -18.77 -6.63 -11.19
CA LEU A 192 -20.19 -6.79 -10.91
C LEU A 192 -20.47 -7.17 -9.44
N ASN A 193 -19.62 -6.69 -8.54
CA ASN A 193 -19.74 -6.92 -7.10
C ASN A 193 -19.26 -5.70 -6.31
N ASN A 194 -19.51 -5.70 -5.01
CA ASN A 194 -19.06 -4.66 -4.09
C ASN A 194 -18.34 -5.22 -2.87
N PHE A 195 -17.51 -6.22 -3.07
CA PHE A 195 -16.54 -6.65 -2.07
C PHE A 195 -15.35 -5.66 -2.07
N PHE A 196 -15.63 -4.44 -1.59
CA PHE A 196 -14.66 -3.37 -1.64
C PHE A 196 -13.61 -3.50 -0.53
N PRO A 197 -12.38 -3.06 -0.79
CA PRO A 197 -11.36 -2.91 0.24
C PRO A 197 -11.82 -2.04 1.41
N LYS A 198 -11.28 -2.32 2.60
CA LYS A 198 -11.65 -1.66 3.86
C LYS A 198 -10.46 -0.94 4.46
N PRO A 199 -10.70 0.05 5.36
CA PRO A 199 -9.64 0.69 6.14
C PRO A 199 -8.82 -0.32 6.93
N MET A 200 -7.50 -0.14 6.99
CA MET A 200 -6.57 -1.00 7.73
C MET A 200 -6.25 -0.37 9.08
N LEU A 201 -7.24 -0.30 9.95
CA LEU A 201 -7.23 0.39 11.23
C LEU A 201 -7.60 -0.57 12.36
N GLN A 202 -6.75 -0.67 13.38
CA GLN A 202 -7.02 -1.44 14.61
C GLN A 202 -7.07 -0.53 15.83
N ARG A 203 -8.21 -0.46 16.51
CA ARG A 203 -8.27 0.19 17.82
C ARG A 203 -7.34 -0.50 18.79
N ALA A 204 -6.61 0.29 19.58
CA ALA A 204 -5.85 -0.27 20.68
C ALA A 204 -6.77 -0.98 21.66
N THR A 205 -6.47 -2.23 21.95
CA THR A 205 -7.13 -2.97 23.02
C THR A 205 -6.21 -2.95 24.24
N PRO A 206 -6.42 -2.02 25.19
CA PRO A 206 -5.67 -2.03 26.43
C PRO A 206 -6.09 -3.25 27.23
N GLY A 207 -5.17 -4.18 27.46
CA GLY A 207 -5.43 -5.28 28.35
C GLY A 207 -5.46 -6.64 27.70
N PHE A 208 -4.40 -6.98 26.96
CA PHE A 208 -3.99 -8.38 27.01
C PHE A 208 -3.63 -8.68 28.46
N THR A 209 -4.35 -9.60 29.10
CA THR A 209 -4.01 -10.17 30.40
C THR A 209 -2.84 -11.14 30.25
N ALA A 210 -1.71 -10.70 29.69
CA ALA A 210 -0.44 -11.27 30.06
C ALA A 210 -0.13 -10.87 31.50
N PRO A 211 0.52 -11.71 32.29
CA PRO A 211 0.59 -11.49 33.74
C PRO A 211 1.13 -10.11 34.06
N THR A 212 0.31 -9.28 34.61
CA THR A 212 0.45 -8.16 35.58
C THR A 212 1.75 -7.39 35.77
N GLN A 213 2.84 -7.61 35.03
CA GLN A 213 4.04 -6.79 35.17
C GLN A 213 4.12 -5.59 34.21
N TYR A 214 3.13 -5.43 33.30
CA TYR A 214 3.14 -4.42 32.26
C TYR A 214 2.06 -3.35 32.47
N GLY A 215 2.18 -2.61 33.59
CA GLY A 215 1.18 -1.61 33.98
C GLY A 215 1.29 -0.23 33.36
N THR A 216 2.23 0.02 32.44
CA THR A 216 2.46 1.33 31.83
C THR A 216 2.35 1.22 30.30
N PHE A 217 1.53 2.09 29.71
CA PHE A 217 1.45 2.24 28.26
C PHE A 217 2.49 3.24 27.77
N TYR A 218 3.07 2.97 26.61
CA TYR A 218 4.06 3.81 25.92
C TYR A 218 3.48 4.18 24.55
N ALA A 219 2.63 5.19 24.54
CA ALA A 219 2.06 5.70 23.29
C ALA A 219 3.13 6.35 22.44
N VAL A 220 3.20 5.96 21.18
CA VAL A 220 4.09 6.56 20.18
C VAL A 220 3.48 7.89 19.73
N THR A 221 4.24 8.95 19.92
CA THR A 221 3.89 10.31 19.47
C THR A 221 4.78 10.72 18.30
N PRO A 222 4.44 11.76 17.53
CA PRO A 222 5.30 12.26 16.46
C PRO A 222 6.77 12.50 16.87
N PRO A 223 7.09 13.13 18.03
CA PRO A 223 8.46 13.24 18.49
C PRO A 223 9.12 11.90 18.89
N ASP A 224 8.34 10.91 19.34
CA ASP A 224 8.87 9.57 19.60
C ASP A 224 9.25 8.88 18.30
N PHE A 225 8.36 8.91 17.30
CA PHE A 225 8.62 8.38 15.96
C PHE A 225 9.87 9.01 15.34
N ALA A 226 9.99 10.34 15.40
CA ALA A 226 11.16 11.06 14.92
C ALA A 226 12.46 10.65 15.65
N THR A 227 12.37 10.20 16.89
CA THR A 227 13.51 9.71 17.67
C THR A 227 13.83 8.25 17.33
N ILE A 228 12.83 7.39 17.29
CA ILE A 228 12.96 5.96 17.00
C ILE A 228 13.55 5.74 15.61
N TYR A 229 12.99 6.38 14.58
CA TYR A 229 13.38 6.22 13.18
C TYR A 229 14.40 7.27 12.70
N ASN A 230 14.98 8.05 13.63
CA ASN A 230 16.09 8.99 13.36
C ASN A 230 15.76 10.09 12.32
N LEU A 231 14.61 10.76 12.45
CA LEU A 231 14.24 11.92 11.61
C LEU A 231 14.83 13.25 12.15
N ASN A 232 15.11 13.31 13.46
CA ASN A 232 15.55 14.54 14.12
C ASN A 232 16.74 15.25 13.44
N PRO A 233 17.77 14.54 12.90
CA PRO A 233 18.86 15.19 12.17
C PRO A 233 18.43 15.90 10.88
N LEU A 234 17.37 15.45 10.25
CA LEU A 234 16.77 16.12 9.08
C LEU A 234 16.03 17.37 9.53
N PHE A 235 15.14 17.25 10.53
CA PHE A 235 14.31 18.36 11.01
C PHE A 235 15.10 19.54 11.58
N ASN A 236 16.20 19.25 12.29
CA ASN A 236 17.05 20.31 12.87
C ASN A 236 18.20 20.76 11.96
N GLY A 237 18.31 20.18 10.76
CA GLY A 237 19.32 20.52 9.76
C GLY A 237 20.73 20.00 10.05
N SER A 238 20.93 19.17 11.09
CA SER A 238 22.29 18.69 11.42
C SER A 238 22.81 17.65 10.42
N ALA A 239 21.91 17.00 9.65
CA ALA A 239 22.27 16.01 8.64
C ALA A 239 22.83 16.65 7.36
N LEU A 240 22.19 17.69 6.84
CA LEU A 240 22.45 18.29 5.51
C LEU A 240 22.79 19.79 5.58
N GLY A 241 22.92 20.38 6.77
CA GLY A 241 23.20 21.81 6.96
C GLY A 241 21.99 22.73 6.84
N LEU A 242 20.82 22.17 6.53
CA LEU A 242 19.52 22.86 6.49
C LEU A 242 18.41 21.87 6.88
N PRO A 243 17.30 22.36 7.46
CA PRO A 243 16.15 21.52 7.77
C PRO A 243 15.51 20.91 6.53
N ILE A 244 15.18 19.63 6.61
CA ILE A 244 14.41 18.87 5.63
C ILE A 244 13.12 18.43 6.31
N THR A 245 11.98 18.85 5.78
CA THR A 245 10.66 18.74 6.45
C THR A 245 9.53 18.33 5.51
N GLY A 246 9.84 18.04 4.24
CA GLY A 246 8.87 17.80 3.16
C GLY A 246 8.38 19.11 2.49
N ALA A 247 9.05 20.24 2.77
CA ALA A 247 8.62 21.54 2.23
C ALA A 247 8.66 21.55 0.70
N GLY A 248 7.59 22.10 0.09
CA GLY A 248 7.44 22.16 -1.37
C GLY A 248 6.93 20.86 -2.02
N VAL A 249 6.72 19.79 -1.24
CA VAL A 249 6.14 18.53 -1.73
C VAL A 249 4.66 18.46 -1.34
N THR A 250 3.84 17.92 -2.24
CA THR A 250 2.42 17.64 -1.98
C THR A 250 2.22 16.13 -1.88
N VAL A 251 1.66 15.67 -0.76
CA VAL A 251 1.25 14.29 -0.51
C VAL A 251 -0.26 14.21 -0.62
N ALA A 252 -0.81 13.36 -1.47
CA ALA A 252 -2.24 13.09 -1.52
C ALA A 252 -2.56 11.85 -0.68
N LEU A 253 -3.58 11.98 0.14
CA LEU A 253 -4.17 10.94 0.98
C LEU A 253 -5.49 10.55 0.31
N LEU A 254 -5.62 9.29 -0.08
CA LEU A 254 -6.74 8.83 -0.91
C LEU A 254 -7.81 8.21 -0.03
N GLU A 255 -8.95 8.90 0.08
CA GLU A 255 -9.95 8.62 1.09
C GLU A 255 -11.38 8.51 0.53
N GLN A 256 -12.26 7.87 1.30
CA GLN A 256 -13.70 7.85 1.03
C GLN A 256 -14.56 8.52 2.10
N THR A 257 -13.94 9.33 2.94
CA THR A 257 -14.57 10.06 4.04
C THR A 257 -13.99 11.46 4.16
N LYS A 258 -14.63 12.32 4.94
CA LYS A 258 -14.10 13.61 5.40
C LYS A 258 -13.51 13.48 6.78
N ILE A 259 -12.64 14.42 7.12
CA ILE A 259 -12.10 14.60 8.46
C ILE A 259 -12.45 15.98 9.01
N LEU A 260 -12.41 16.11 10.35
CA LEU A 260 -12.55 17.41 11.02
C LEU A 260 -11.21 18.16 10.98
N PRO A 261 -11.07 19.30 10.23
CA PRO A 261 -9.79 20.04 10.18
C PRO A 261 -9.33 20.55 11.54
N GLY A 262 -10.28 20.67 12.51
CA GLY A 262 -9.99 21.07 13.89
C GLY A 262 -9.14 20.05 14.63
N ASP A 263 -9.32 18.78 14.34
CA ASP A 263 -8.60 17.68 14.97
C ASP A 263 -7.15 17.69 14.53
N ILE A 264 -6.90 17.84 13.23
CA ILE A 264 -5.53 17.96 12.67
C ILE A 264 -4.79 19.16 13.27
N THR A 265 -5.49 20.31 13.43
CA THR A 265 -4.91 21.49 14.06
C THR A 265 -4.57 21.23 15.54
N THR A 266 -5.44 20.52 16.27
CA THR A 266 -5.24 20.15 17.66
C THR A 266 -4.05 19.20 17.81
N PHE A 267 -3.98 18.15 16.98
CA PHE A 267 -2.89 17.20 16.94
C PHE A 267 -1.54 17.90 16.66
N ARG A 268 -1.45 18.66 15.58
CA ARG A 268 -0.24 19.40 15.20
C ARG A 268 0.21 20.38 16.29
N THR A 269 -0.73 21.05 16.96
CA THR A 269 -0.42 21.96 18.06
C THR A 269 0.12 21.19 19.28
N LYS A 270 -0.53 20.08 19.64
CA LYS A 270 -0.14 19.27 20.80
C LYS A 270 1.28 18.72 20.65
N PHE A 271 1.64 18.24 19.48
CA PHE A 271 2.92 17.58 19.25
C PHE A 271 4.01 18.51 18.66
N GLY A 272 3.75 19.81 18.59
CA GLY A 272 4.76 20.81 18.22
C GLY A 272 5.06 20.91 16.72
N LEU A 273 4.13 20.48 15.86
CA LEU A 273 4.31 20.43 14.41
C LEU A 273 3.93 21.73 13.67
N THR A 274 3.28 22.67 14.34
CA THR A 274 2.78 23.92 13.71
C THR A 274 3.88 24.84 13.19
N GLY A 275 5.10 24.73 13.75
CA GLY A 275 6.26 25.56 13.35
C GLY A 275 6.86 25.23 11.98
N TYR A 276 6.52 24.09 11.37
CA TYR A 276 7.10 23.64 10.11
C TYR A 276 6.36 24.14 8.86
N GLY A 277 5.16 24.71 9.00
CA GLY A 277 4.43 25.37 7.90
C GLY A 277 3.63 24.46 6.98
N GLY A 278 3.57 23.16 7.23
CA GLY A 278 2.73 22.23 6.45
C GLY A 278 1.24 22.56 6.55
N THR A 279 0.51 22.28 5.48
CA THR A 279 -0.91 22.60 5.31
C THR A 279 -1.72 21.37 4.94
N LEU A 280 -3.04 21.40 5.20
CA LEU A 280 -4.00 20.40 4.77
C LEU A 280 -5.09 21.05 3.94
N THR A 281 -5.47 20.40 2.83
CA THR A 281 -6.60 20.78 1.97
C THR A 281 -7.42 19.56 1.65
N GLN A 282 -8.72 19.61 1.91
CA GLN A 282 -9.68 18.57 1.48
C GLN A 282 -10.23 18.89 0.10
N THR A 283 -10.34 17.90 -0.78
CA THR A 283 -10.79 18.08 -2.16
C THR A 283 -11.53 16.85 -2.70
N ASN A 284 -12.41 17.10 -3.67
CA ASN A 284 -13.05 16.06 -4.45
C ASN A 284 -12.44 16.06 -5.87
N PRO A 285 -11.37 15.28 -6.13
CA PRO A 285 -10.62 15.36 -7.37
C PRO A 285 -11.52 15.04 -8.59
N GLY A 286 -11.30 15.78 -9.68
CA GLY A 286 -12.07 15.64 -10.92
C GLY A 286 -13.58 15.88 -10.77
N GLY A 287 -14.04 16.42 -9.64
CA GLY A 287 -15.45 16.64 -9.32
C GLY A 287 -16.19 15.35 -8.95
N CYS A 288 -15.49 14.35 -8.40
CA CYS A 288 -16.14 13.15 -7.86
C CYS A 288 -17.14 13.51 -6.75
N LYS A 289 -18.07 12.61 -6.46
CA LYS A 289 -19.07 12.83 -5.43
C LYS A 289 -18.41 12.94 -4.06
N ALA A 290 -18.66 14.05 -3.36
CA ALA A 290 -18.18 14.25 -2.00
C ALA A 290 -18.76 13.17 -1.05
N PRO A 291 -17.92 12.53 -0.20
CA PRO A 291 -18.38 11.48 0.69
C PRO A 291 -19.23 12.09 1.84
N GLY A 292 -18.84 12.79 2.66
CA GLY A 292 -19.40 13.14 3.96
C GLY A 292 -18.52 12.54 5.06
N PHE A 293 -18.99 12.56 6.29
CA PHE A 293 -18.37 11.84 7.40
C PHE A 293 -18.97 10.44 7.47
N ILE A 294 -18.13 9.43 7.54
CA ILE A 294 -18.52 8.02 7.70
C ILE A 294 -17.57 7.34 8.70
N ALA A 295 -17.85 6.10 9.05
CA ALA A 295 -17.07 5.34 10.05
C ALA A 295 -15.56 5.23 9.75
N ASP A 296 -15.14 5.51 8.52
CA ASP A 296 -13.74 5.53 8.10
C ASP A 296 -12.99 6.82 8.49
N GLU A 297 -13.63 7.80 9.17
CA GLU A 297 -12.98 9.06 9.57
C GLU A 297 -11.71 8.84 10.39
N GLY A 298 -11.66 7.75 11.18
CA GLY A 298 -10.47 7.37 11.91
C GLY A 298 -9.27 7.08 11.01
N GLU A 299 -9.51 6.44 9.87
CA GLU A 299 -8.48 6.15 8.87
C GLU A 299 -7.92 7.41 8.25
N ALA A 300 -8.81 8.27 7.73
CA ALA A 300 -8.40 9.52 7.14
C ALA A 300 -7.67 10.46 8.13
N ALA A 301 -8.05 10.42 9.42
CA ALA A 301 -7.33 11.13 10.47
C ALA A 301 -5.91 10.59 10.67
N ILE A 302 -5.72 9.25 10.64
CA ILE A 302 -4.40 8.62 10.67
C ILE A 302 -3.54 9.14 9.53
N ASP A 303 -4.02 9.03 8.30
CA ASP A 303 -3.28 9.41 7.11
C ASP A 303 -2.83 10.89 7.17
N ALA A 304 -3.75 11.81 7.50
CA ALA A 304 -3.43 13.24 7.59
C ALA A 304 -2.46 13.59 8.74
N GLU A 305 -2.62 12.97 9.90
CA GLU A 305 -1.81 13.26 11.07
C GLU A 305 -0.40 12.69 10.94
N TRP A 306 -0.26 11.46 10.44
CA TRP A 306 1.02 10.77 10.42
C TRP A 306 1.85 11.07 9.17
N ALA A 307 1.28 11.26 7.99
CA ALA A 307 2.01 11.87 6.88
C ALA A 307 2.52 13.27 7.25
N GLY A 308 1.64 14.06 7.94
CA GLY A 308 2.00 15.39 8.45
C GLY A 308 2.93 15.38 9.66
N SER A 309 3.16 14.26 10.32
CA SER A 309 4.15 14.09 11.38
C SER A 309 5.53 13.79 10.82
N THR A 310 5.58 12.95 9.81
CA THR A 310 6.82 12.50 9.18
C THR A 310 7.35 13.53 8.19
N ALA A 311 6.45 14.27 7.49
CA ALA A 311 6.82 15.41 6.66
C ALA A 311 6.08 16.70 7.11
N PRO A 312 6.49 17.31 8.24
CA PRO A 312 5.70 18.35 8.88
C PRO A 312 5.63 19.66 8.10
N GLY A 313 6.45 19.84 7.07
CA GLY A 313 6.44 21.00 6.15
C GLY A 313 5.72 20.72 4.83
N ALA A 314 5.26 19.49 4.57
CA ALA A 314 4.57 19.11 3.34
C ALA A 314 3.17 19.75 3.23
N THR A 315 2.67 19.85 2.01
CA THR A 315 1.26 20.10 1.73
C THR A 315 0.53 18.78 1.66
N LEU A 316 -0.49 18.57 2.49
CA LEU A 316 -1.36 17.41 2.45
C LEU A 316 -2.61 17.74 1.65
N LEU A 317 -2.95 16.85 0.73
CA LEU A 317 -4.13 16.90 -0.11
C LEU A 317 -5.02 15.70 0.23
N GLU A 318 -6.02 15.90 1.06
CA GLU A 318 -7.05 14.90 1.33
C GLU A 318 -7.94 14.78 0.09
N ALA A 319 -7.73 13.72 -0.67
CA ALA A 319 -8.41 13.45 -1.93
C ALA A 319 -9.57 12.47 -1.68
N GLU A 320 -10.75 12.99 -1.43
CA GLU A 320 -11.91 12.25 -0.95
C GLU A 320 -12.97 12.06 -2.01
N CYS A 321 -13.35 10.82 -2.30
CA CYS A 321 -14.47 10.47 -3.17
C CYS A 321 -15.41 9.49 -2.48
N ALA A 322 -16.72 9.74 -2.58
CA ALA A 322 -17.70 8.82 -2.01
C ALA A 322 -17.68 7.46 -2.71
N THR A 323 -17.70 6.40 -1.93
CA THR A 323 -18.16 5.10 -2.46
C THR A 323 -19.61 5.22 -2.86
N VAL A 324 -19.94 4.87 -4.12
CA VAL A 324 -21.28 4.96 -4.66
C VAL A 324 -21.87 3.56 -4.78
N PRO A 325 -22.71 3.15 -3.81
CA PRO A 325 -23.35 1.85 -3.92
C PRO A 325 -24.18 1.71 -5.22
N PRO A 326 -24.21 0.51 -5.84
CA PRO A 326 -23.64 -0.69 -5.22
C PRO A 326 -22.22 -1.04 -5.65
N LEU A 327 -21.61 -0.43 -6.70
CA LEU A 327 -20.48 -1.03 -7.39
C LEU A 327 -19.30 -0.06 -7.67
N TYR A 328 -19.16 1.03 -6.91
CA TYR A 328 -18.15 2.06 -7.20
C TYR A 328 -17.34 2.42 -5.95
N PHE A 329 -16.07 2.02 -5.90
CA PHE A 329 -15.19 2.25 -4.76
C PHE A 329 -14.59 3.67 -4.76
N GLY A 330 -14.74 4.40 -3.66
CA GLY A 330 -14.37 5.82 -3.56
C GLY A 330 -12.88 6.08 -3.70
N VAL A 331 -12.04 5.28 -3.02
CA VAL A 331 -10.57 5.44 -3.04
C VAL A 331 -10.01 5.20 -4.45
N GLU A 332 -10.47 4.17 -5.15
CA GLU A 332 -10.09 3.91 -6.54
C GLU A 332 -10.53 5.07 -7.46
N THR A 333 -11.71 5.64 -7.19
CA THR A 333 -12.18 6.83 -7.91
C THR A 333 -11.26 8.02 -7.67
N ALA A 334 -10.82 8.25 -6.42
CA ALA A 334 -9.88 9.33 -6.11
C ALA A 334 -8.56 9.15 -6.85
N LEU A 335 -8.00 7.93 -6.85
CA LEU A 335 -6.79 7.57 -7.59
C LEU A 335 -6.94 7.89 -9.08
N GLN A 336 -8.00 7.36 -9.72
CA GLN A 336 -8.27 7.61 -11.14
C GLN A 336 -8.36 9.09 -11.47
N LYS A 337 -9.09 9.88 -10.66
CA LYS A 337 -9.25 11.31 -10.93
C LYS A 337 -7.95 12.08 -10.77
N LEU A 338 -7.11 11.75 -9.80
CA LEU A 338 -5.82 12.39 -9.63
C LEU A 338 -4.88 12.10 -10.80
N VAL A 339 -4.79 10.84 -11.23
CA VAL A 339 -3.95 10.42 -12.35
C VAL A 339 -4.46 11.01 -13.66
N GLU A 340 -5.71 10.79 -14.02
CA GLU A 340 -6.25 11.20 -15.32
C GLU A 340 -6.41 12.72 -15.52
N TYR A 341 -6.68 13.48 -14.46
CA TYR A 341 -6.88 14.93 -14.56
C TYR A 341 -5.61 15.71 -14.26
N GLY A 342 -4.59 15.02 -13.75
CA GLY A 342 -3.31 15.59 -13.32
C GLY A 342 -3.41 16.21 -11.94
N THR A 343 -2.33 16.10 -11.20
CA THR A 343 -2.22 16.60 -9.83
C THR A 343 -0.87 17.26 -9.58
N THR A 344 -0.84 18.18 -8.60
CA THR A 344 0.42 18.67 -8.03
C THR A 344 1.03 17.70 -7.02
N ALA A 345 0.25 16.76 -6.50
CA ALA A 345 0.76 15.73 -5.62
C ALA A 345 1.74 14.81 -6.37
N THR A 346 2.81 14.47 -5.70
CA THR A 346 3.89 13.63 -6.23
C THR A 346 4.08 12.35 -5.42
N VAL A 347 3.31 12.23 -4.34
CA VAL A 347 3.28 11.09 -3.44
C VAL A 347 1.83 10.81 -3.08
N PHE A 348 1.44 9.55 -3.10
CA PHE A 348 0.11 9.06 -2.70
C PHE A 348 0.23 8.09 -1.53
N SER A 349 -0.68 8.22 -0.54
CA SER A 349 -0.89 7.27 0.56
C SER A 349 -2.25 6.61 0.43
N ILE A 350 -2.30 5.30 0.65
CA ILE A 350 -3.51 4.49 0.56
C ILE A 350 -3.50 3.48 1.71
N SER A 351 -4.41 3.65 2.65
CA SER A 351 -4.49 2.85 3.87
C SER A 351 -5.71 1.90 3.86
N TYR A 352 -5.98 1.33 2.71
CA TYR A 352 -7.08 0.39 2.47
C TYR A 352 -6.57 -0.95 1.97
N GLY A 353 -7.35 -2.01 2.18
CA GLY A 353 -7.01 -3.33 1.68
C GLY A 353 -8.16 -4.33 1.73
N GLY A 354 -7.95 -5.42 1.04
CA GLY A 354 -8.83 -6.58 0.97
C GLY A 354 -8.05 -7.77 0.40
N ASN A 355 -8.65 -8.95 0.46
CA ASN A 355 -8.01 -10.14 -0.09
C ASN A 355 -7.79 -10.01 -1.59
N GLU A 356 -6.58 -10.30 -2.04
CA GLU A 356 -6.24 -10.45 -3.44
C GLU A 356 -7.26 -11.37 -4.14
N GLY A 357 -7.89 -10.89 -5.22
CA GLY A 357 -8.92 -11.62 -5.96
C GLY A 357 -10.29 -11.73 -5.29
N GLU A 358 -10.51 -11.13 -4.13
CA GLU A 358 -11.82 -11.11 -3.46
C GLU A 358 -12.88 -10.46 -4.34
N SER A 359 -12.55 -9.35 -4.97
CA SER A 359 -13.40 -8.61 -5.92
C SER A 359 -13.35 -9.15 -7.36
N GLY A 360 -12.45 -10.08 -7.68
CA GLY A 360 -12.23 -10.63 -9.01
C GLY A 360 -11.19 -9.91 -9.87
N TYR A 361 -10.80 -10.51 -10.99
CA TYR A 361 -9.71 -10.02 -11.84
C TYR A 361 -9.93 -8.62 -12.43
N ALA A 362 -11.17 -8.24 -12.76
CA ALA A 362 -11.45 -6.93 -13.32
C ALA A 362 -11.05 -5.79 -12.38
N PHE A 363 -11.32 -5.95 -11.09
CA PHE A 363 -10.93 -4.98 -10.08
C PHE A 363 -9.39 -4.88 -9.96
N GLU A 364 -8.70 -6.03 -9.91
CA GLU A 364 -7.23 -6.06 -9.85
C GLU A 364 -6.59 -5.46 -11.11
N ASP A 365 -7.12 -5.77 -12.32
CA ASP A 365 -6.65 -5.21 -13.58
C ASP A 365 -6.84 -3.67 -13.63
N GLY A 366 -7.99 -3.17 -13.17
CA GLY A 366 -8.26 -1.73 -13.07
C GLY A 366 -7.31 -1.04 -12.12
N TRP A 367 -7.14 -1.62 -10.93
CA TRP A 367 -6.24 -1.08 -9.91
C TRP A 367 -4.78 -1.02 -10.38
N VAL A 368 -4.24 -2.11 -10.93
CA VAL A 368 -2.85 -2.12 -11.41
C VAL A 368 -2.61 -1.12 -12.53
N ASN A 369 -3.58 -0.97 -13.45
CA ASN A 369 -3.49 0.03 -14.52
C ASN A 369 -3.37 1.46 -13.96
N LEU A 370 -4.15 1.81 -12.94
CA LEU A 370 -4.10 3.14 -12.33
C LEU A 370 -2.79 3.40 -11.58
N VAL A 371 -2.28 2.39 -10.86
CA VAL A 371 -1.00 2.52 -10.14
C VAL A 371 0.19 2.55 -11.11
N GLU A 372 0.15 1.81 -12.22
CA GLU A 372 1.12 1.89 -13.32
C GLU A 372 1.13 3.29 -13.96
N GLU A 373 -0.05 3.85 -14.23
CA GLU A 373 -0.19 5.21 -14.76
C GLU A 373 0.40 6.25 -13.79
N ALA A 374 0.12 6.12 -12.48
CA ALA A 374 0.73 6.97 -11.45
C ALA A 374 2.26 6.88 -11.46
N ALA A 375 2.82 5.67 -11.52
CA ALA A 375 4.27 5.44 -11.58
C ALA A 375 4.88 6.07 -12.84
N ALA A 376 4.24 5.91 -14.02
CA ALA A 376 4.67 6.51 -15.28
C ALA A 376 4.65 8.06 -15.26
N GLU A 377 3.78 8.66 -14.43
CA GLU A 377 3.72 10.10 -14.17
C GLU A 377 4.73 10.57 -13.10
N GLY A 378 5.50 9.65 -12.54
CA GLY A 378 6.49 9.94 -11.51
C GLY A 378 5.91 10.12 -10.12
N ILE A 379 4.73 9.60 -9.86
CA ILE A 379 4.07 9.62 -8.56
C ILE A 379 4.48 8.38 -7.77
N ALA A 380 4.94 8.57 -6.54
CA ALA A 380 5.22 7.47 -5.61
C ALA A 380 3.93 7.05 -4.90
N VAL A 381 3.57 5.77 -4.96
CA VAL A 381 2.36 5.23 -4.33
C VAL A 381 2.75 4.30 -3.19
N PHE A 382 2.23 4.58 -1.99
CA PHE A 382 2.42 3.76 -0.79
C PHE A 382 1.09 3.14 -0.41
N VAL A 383 1.10 1.84 -0.14
CA VAL A 383 -0.10 1.10 0.24
C VAL A 383 0.20 0.24 1.46
N SER A 384 -0.66 0.29 2.46
CA SER A 384 -0.59 -0.58 3.64
C SER A 384 -0.81 -2.05 3.24
N THR A 385 -0.08 -2.99 3.91
CA THR A 385 -0.21 -4.41 3.55
C THR A 385 -1.37 -5.12 4.23
N GLY A 386 -2.01 -4.50 5.21
CA GLY A 386 -3.11 -5.07 5.96
C GLY A 386 -2.76 -5.48 7.38
N ASP A 387 -3.79 -5.78 8.16
CA ASP A 387 -3.74 -5.90 9.61
C ASP A 387 -4.09 -7.30 10.14
N SER A 388 -4.15 -8.30 9.26
CA SER A 388 -4.61 -9.66 9.63
C SER A 388 -3.54 -10.74 9.41
N GLY A 389 -2.26 -10.36 9.54
CA GLY A 389 -1.14 -11.29 9.39
C GLY A 389 -1.09 -11.91 7.98
N VAL A 390 -0.86 -13.21 7.90
CA VAL A 390 -0.81 -13.96 6.63
C VAL A 390 -2.19 -14.29 6.05
N SER A 391 -3.25 -13.88 6.75
CA SER A 391 -4.64 -14.01 6.32
C SER A 391 -5.21 -12.61 6.28
N THR A 392 -5.76 -12.16 5.21
CA THR A 392 -6.37 -10.84 5.14
C THR A 392 -7.82 -10.84 5.62
N ASN A 393 -8.28 -11.93 6.23
CA ASN A 393 -9.59 -12.01 6.87
C ASN A 393 -9.63 -11.15 8.14
N GLU A 394 -10.54 -10.23 8.17
CA GLU A 394 -10.72 -9.28 9.26
C GLU A 394 -11.14 -9.98 10.56
N GLY A 395 -10.21 -10.02 11.49
CA GLY A 395 -10.41 -10.38 12.88
C GLY A 395 -10.98 -11.79 13.08
N GLY A 396 -10.18 -12.69 13.65
CA GLY A 396 -10.62 -14.01 14.02
C GLY A 396 -9.75 -15.15 13.49
N ILE A 397 -10.27 -16.35 13.58
CA ILE A 397 -9.58 -17.57 13.16
C ILE A 397 -9.74 -17.71 11.63
N ALA A 398 -8.63 -17.73 10.89
CA ALA A 398 -8.62 -17.79 9.43
C ALA A 398 -9.28 -19.09 8.89
N SER A 399 -10.03 -18.98 7.81
CA SER A 399 -10.69 -20.12 7.14
C SER A 399 -10.28 -20.32 5.68
N ASP A 400 -9.63 -19.33 5.06
CA ASP A 400 -9.46 -19.23 3.61
C ASP A 400 -8.06 -19.60 3.13
N GLY A 401 -7.10 -19.72 4.05
CA GLY A 401 -5.71 -19.96 3.74
C GLY A 401 -4.86 -18.70 3.77
N LEU A 402 -3.76 -18.71 3.01
CA LEU A 402 -2.81 -17.61 2.92
C LEU A 402 -3.28 -16.60 1.87
N PHE A 403 -3.37 -15.34 2.25
CA PHE A 403 -3.72 -14.23 1.38
C PHE A 403 -2.88 -12.99 1.67
N ILE A 404 -2.86 -12.07 0.73
CA ILE A 404 -2.24 -10.74 0.84
C ILE A 404 -3.23 -9.66 0.42
N ASN A 405 -2.90 -8.39 0.69
CA ASN A 405 -3.68 -7.27 0.24
C ASN A 405 -3.50 -7.03 -1.27
N GLY A 406 -4.59 -7.11 -2.04
CA GLY A 406 -4.61 -6.91 -3.48
C GLY A 406 -4.35 -5.46 -3.92
N LEU A 407 -4.51 -4.46 -3.03
CA LEU A 407 -4.15 -3.10 -3.37
C LEU A 407 -2.63 -2.84 -3.30
N SER A 408 -1.88 -3.63 -2.51
CA SER A 408 -0.44 -3.43 -2.28
C SER A 408 0.46 -4.35 -3.10
N ASP A 409 -0.09 -5.27 -3.89
CA ASP A 409 0.65 -6.35 -4.54
C ASP A 409 1.14 -6.03 -5.96
N THR A 410 0.94 -4.80 -6.44
CA THR A 410 1.38 -4.41 -7.78
C THR A 410 2.90 -4.23 -7.87
N ALA A 411 3.44 -4.23 -9.08
CA ALA A 411 4.85 -3.93 -9.33
C ALA A 411 5.17 -2.42 -9.29
N TYR A 412 4.18 -1.56 -9.10
CA TYR A 412 4.27 -0.12 -9.29
C TYR A 412 4.06 0.70 -8.02
N ASN A 413 3.80 0.05 -6.88
CA ASN A 413 3.70 0.67 -5.56
C ASN A 413 4.76 0.16 -4.60
N THR A 414 4.88 0.82 -3.46
CA THR A 414 5.63 0.33 -2.30
C THR A 414 4.65 -0.18 -1.24
N ALA A 415 4.76 -1.44 -0.89
CA ALA A 415 3.94 -2.11 0.12
C ALA A 415 4.55 -1.93 1.52
N VAL A 416 3.80 -1.32 2.45
CA VAL A 416 4.30 -1.00 3.80
C VAL A 416 3.62 -1.88 4.84
N GLY A 417 4.42 -2.73 5.50
CA GLY A 417 3.98 -3.67 6.54
C GLY A 417 4.13 -3.13 7.95
N GLY A 418 3.84 -3.99 8.93
CA GLY A 418 3.79 -3.64 10.35
C GLY A 418 4.77 -4.39 11.25
N THR A 419 5.37 -3.66 12.20
CA THR A 419 6.19 -4.21 13.30
C THR A 419 5.60 -3.87 14.67
N ASP A 420 6.11 -4.51 15.71
CA ASP A 420 5.86 -4.18 17.12
C ASP A 420 7.18 -4.06 17.89
N PHE A 421 7.18 -3.30 18.97
CA PHE A 421 8.35 -3.16 19.83
C PHE A 421 8.44 -4.29 20.87
N LEU A 422 9.66 -4.79 21.04
CA LEU A 422 9.92 -5.96 21.88
C LEU A 422 10.36 -5.61 23.32
N ASP A 423 10.65 -4.35 23.63
CA ASP A 423 11.25 -3.92 24.90
C ASP A 423 10.36 -4.23 26.12
N THR A 424 9.04 -4.16 26.00
CA THR A 424 8.10 -4.55 27.06
C THR A 424 8.18 -6.05 27.34
N ALA A 425 8.19 -6.89 26.32
CA ALA A 425 8.33 -8.33 26.49
C ALA A 425 9.68 -8.73 27.10
N LEU A 426 10.73 -7.95 26.86
CA LEU A 426 12.06 -8.13 27.44
C LEU A 426 12.20 -7.50 28.85
N GLY A 427 11.24 -6.72 29.31
CA GLY A 427 11.34 -5.96 30.55
C GLY A 427 12.35 -4.80 30.50
N GLU A 428 12.62 -4.27 29.30
CA GLU A 428 13.64 -3.25 29.04
C GLU A 428 13.07 -1.83 28.86
N ASN A 429 11.81 -1.57 29.18
CA ASN A 429 11.14 -0.30 28.97
C ASN A 429 11.93 0.91 29.46
N SER A 430 12.55 0.82 30.66
CA SER A 430 13.35 1.91 31.20
C SER A 430 14.62 2.23 30.40
N THR A 431 15.07 1.31 29.54
CA THR A 431 16.18 1.54 28.60
C THR A 431 15.76 2.48 27.48
N TYR A 432 14.56 2.30 26.97
CA TYR A 432 14.07 2.94 25.75
C TYR A 432 13.15 4.14 26.00
N TRP A 433 12.48 4.19 27.15
CA TRP A 433 11.51 5.25 27.48
C TRP A 433 11.94 6.04 28.72
N THR A 434 11.59 7.32 28.74
CA THR A 434 11.75 8.17 29.93
C THR A 434 10.52 8.01 30.85
N ALA A 435 10.73 8.25 32.13
CA ALA A 435 9.62 8.19 33.12
C ALA A 435 8.61 9.35 32.98
N LYS A 436 8.92 10.37 32.19
CA LYS A 436 8.06 11.55 31.99
C LYS A 436 8.16 12.03 30.54
N ASN A 437 7.04 12.39 29.98
CA ASN A 437 6.97 12.99 28.66
C ASN A 437 7.48 14.44 28.66
N THR A 438 8.03 14.89 27.54
CA THR A 438 8.25 16.33 27.28
C THR A 438 6.92 17.05 27.10
N ALA A 439 6.94 18.37 26.94
CA ALA A 439 5.74 19.16 26.67
C ALA A 439 5.04 18.73 25.35
N THR A 440 5.81 18.27 24.37
CA THR A 440 5.32 17.76 23.07
C THR A 440 5.09 16.26 23.05
N GLY A 441 5.14 15.60 24.20
CA GLY A 441 4.80 14.17 24.31
C GLY A 441 5.97 13.20 24.20
N GLN A 442 7.17 13.63 23.82
CA GLN A 442 8.31 12.72 23.64
C GLN A 442 8.71 11.99 24.93
N SER A 443 8.88 10.68 24.81
CA SER A 443 9.40 9.79 25.84
C SER A 443 10.44 8.79 25.33
N ALA A 444 10.44 8.46 24.05
CA ALA A 444 11.43 7.59 23.43
C ALA A 444 12.83 8.21 23.46
N LYS A 445 13.85 7.37 23.69
CA LYS A 445 15.26 7.77 23.80
C LYS A 445 16.10 7.39 22.58
N SER A 446 15.71 6.35 21.86
CA SER A 446 16.49 5.77 20.75
C SER A 446 15.63 4.80 19.95
N TYR A 447 16.23 4.17 18.95
CA TYR A 447 15.65 3.01 18.28
C TYR A 447 15.37 1.87 19.29
N ILE A 448 14.25 1.18 19.11
CA ILE A 448 13.74 0.12 19.98
C ILE A 448 13.80 -1.20 19.21
N PRO A 449 14.08 -2.36 19.84
CA PRO A 449 14.02 -3.65 19.15
C PRO A 449 12.64 -3.92 18.55
N GLU A 450 12.61 -4.38 17.29
CA GLU A 450 11.38 -4.64 16.56
C GLU A 450 11.24 -6.11 16.13
N ILE A 451 10.02 -6.58 16.12
CA ILE A 451 9.54 -7.86 15.60
C ILE A 451 8.38 -7.60 14.62
N PRO A 452 7.99 -8.54 13.74
CA PRO A 452 6.74 -8.41 13.01
C PRO A 452 5.58 -8.26 13.99
N TRP A 453 4.64 -7.37 13.67
CA TRP A 453 3.42 -7.24 14.46
C TRP A 453 2.57 -8.50 14.32
N ASN A 454 2.34 -9.19 15.42
CA ASN A 454 1.51 -10.40 15.50
C ASN A 454 0.94 -10.54 16.92
N ASN A 455 -0.33 -10.28 17.06
CA ASN A 455 -1.03 -10.32 18.33
C ASN A 455 -1.65 -11.69 18.65
N SER A 456 -1.50 -12.67 17.78
CA SER A 456 -2.22 -13.94 17.89
C SER A 456 -1.47 -15.01 18.70
N CYS A 457 -2.17 -16.07 19.07
CA CYS A 457 -1.56 -17.26 19.66
C CYS A 457 -0.50 -17.92 18.74
N ALA A 458 -0.51 -17.60 17.43
CA ALA A 458 0.47 -18.07 16.46
C ALA A 458 1.79 -17.28 16.49
N SER A 459 1.88 -16.23 17.29
CA SER A 459 3.12 -15.46 17.49
C SER A 459 4.16 -16.32 18.23
N THR A 460 5.33 -16.50 17.60
CA THR A 460 6.47 -17.18 18.23
C THR A 460 6.99 -16.43 19.45
N VAL A 461 6.79 -15.12 19.52
CA VAL A 461 7.20 -14.30 20.68
C VAL A 461 6.23 -14.49 21.83
N ILE A 462 4.93 -14.44 21.61
CA ILE A 462 3.91 -14.68 22.64
C ILE A 462 4.05 -16.10 23.20
N ALA A 463 4.15 -17.10 22.34
CA ALA A 463 4.37 -18.49 22.76
C ALA A 463 5.68 -18.67 23.55
N GLY A 464 6.75 -17.94 23.17
CA GLY A 464 8.02 -17.93 23.89
C GLY A 464 7.91 -17.34 25.29
N ILE A 465 7.10 -16.31 25.50
CA ILE A 465 6.83 -15.73 26.84
C ILE A 465 6.15 -16.78 27.72
N ASP A 466 5.19 -17.52 27.19
CA ASP A 466 4.50 -18.59 27.91
C ASP A 466 5.29 -19.92 27.98
N SER A 467 6.54 -19.92 27.49
CA SER A 467 7.42 -21.09 27.48
C SER A 467 6.79 -22.31 26.76
N THR A 468 6.04 -22.05 25.70
CA THR A 468 5.35 -23.05 24.87
C THR A 468 5.64 -22.86 23.37
N THR A 469 4.91 -23.54 22.50
CA THR A 469 5.00 -23.37 21.04
C THR A 469 3.71 -22.75 20.52
N PRO A 470 3.73 -22.01 19.41
CA PRO A 470 2.52 -21.47 18.79
C PRO A 470 1.44 -22.54 18.56
N SER A 471 1.84 -23.69 18.03
CA SER A 471 0.91 -24.81 17.79
C SER A 471 0.23 -25.34 19.05
N THR A 472 0.95 -25.39 20.16
CA THR A 472 0.38 -25.79 21.46
C THR A 472 -0.55 -24.70 21.98
N LEU A 473 -0.10 -23.44 21.93
CA LEU A 473 -0.86 -22.30 22.46
C LEU A 473 -2.20 -22.15 21.74
N CYS A 474 -2.22 -22.14 20.40
CA CYS A 474 -3.45 -22.04 19.60
C CYS A 474 -4.36 -23.27 19.76
N ALA A 475 -3.79 -24.48 19.96
CA ALA A 475 -4.58 -25.67 20.19
C ALA A 475 -5.25 -25.71 21.57
N GLU A 476 -4.66 -25.08 22.58
CA GLU A 476 -5.18 -25.01 23.96
C GLU A 476 -6.14 -23.83 24.12
N ASP A 477 -5.76 -22.65 23.67
CA ASP A 477 -6.55 -21.42 23.76
C ASP A 477 -6.30 -20.49 22.57
N PRO A 478 -7.09 -20.59 21.49
CA PRO A 478 -6.95 -19.73 20.32
C PRO A 478 -7.37 -18.26 20.58
N THR A 479 -7.91 -17.95 21.76
CA THR A 479 -8.31 -16.59 22.15
C THR A 479 -7.20 -15.83 22.86
N ILE A 480 -6.04 -16.48 23.11
CA ILE A 480 -4.87 -15.79 23.64
C ILE A 480 -4.40 -14.76 22.62
N GLY A 481 -4.30 -13.51 23.06
CA GLY A 481 -4.02 -12.38 22.19
C GLY A 481 -5.24 -11.96 21.38
N GLN A 482 -5.01 -11.65 20.12
CA GLN A 482 -6.02 -11.22 19.16
C GLN A 482 -5.84 -12.00 17.86
N ALA A 483 -6.65 -13.02 17.64
CA ALA A 483 -6.62 -13.78 16.39
C ALA A 483 -6.99 -12.88 15.20
N GLY A 484 -6.27 -13.02 14.08
CA GLY A 484 -6.47 -12.21 12.89
C GLY A 484 -6.05 -10.75 13.07
N VAL A 485 -5.09 -10.47 13.95
CA VAL A 485 -4.54 -9.11 14.16
C VAL A 485 -3.02 -9.15 14.12
N GLY A 486 -2.45 -8.57 13.07
CA GLY A 486 -1.01 -8.52 12.83
C GLY A 486 -0.67 -7.93 11.47
N GLY A 487 0.58 -7.51 11.26
CA GLY A 487 1.04 -6.97 9.99
C GLY A 487 0.98 -8.02 8.87
N SER A 488 0.26 -7.72 7.79
CA SER A 488 0.09 -8.64 6.67
C SER A 488 1.32 -8.71 5.79
N GLY A 489 1.51 -9.86 5.14
CA GLY A 489 2.58 -10.11 4.20
C GLY A 489 2.51 -11.52 3.64
N GLY A 490 3.17 -11.74 2.51
CA GLY A 490 3.13 -13.01 1.80
C GLY A 490 3.45 -12.86 0.31
N GLN A 491 2.96 -13.79 -0.49
CA GLN A 491 3.22 -13.92 -1.93
C GLN A 491 1.93 -13.73 -2.71
N SER A 492 1.93 -12.86 -3.73
CA SER A 492 0.81 -12.71 -4.65
C SER A 492 0.51 -14.02 -5.38
N VAL A 493 -0.78 -14.34 -5.56
CA VAL A 493 -1.23 -15.41 -6.45
C VAL A 493 -1.54 -14.91 -7.86
N PHE A 494 -1.62 -13.59 -8.06
CA PHE A 494 -1.94 -12.95 -9.34
C PHE A 494 -0.70 -12.43 -10.05
N PHE A 495 0.18 -11.72 -9.34
CA PHE A 495 1.28 -10.99 -9.96
C PHE A 495 2.62 -11.71 -9.86
N THR A 496 3.38 -11.63 -10.94
CA THR A 496 4.74 -12.18 -10.99
C THR A 496 5.73 -11.25 -10.30
N LYS A 497 6.83 -11.83 -9.82
CA LYS A 497 7.92 -11.10 -9.18
C LYS A 497 8.49 -10.05 -10.13
N PRO A 498 8.46 -8.76 -9.78
CA PRO A 498 9.05 -7.71 -10.58
C PRO A 498 10.58 -7.86 -10.63
N LYS A 499 11.21 -7.34 -11.69
CA LYS A 499 12.66 -7.44 -11.89
C LYS A 499 13.46 -6.89 -10.72
N TRP A 500 12.99 -5.83 -10.09
CA TRP A 500 13.66 -5.21 -8.94
C TRP A 500 13.60 -6.06 -7.66
N GLN A 501 12.69 -7.02 -7.55
CA GLN A 501 12.71 -8.04 -6.48
C GLN A 501 13.63 -9.23 -6.80
N LEU A 502 14.10 -9.39 -8.04
CA LEU A 502 15.07 -10.42 -8.42
C LEU A 502 16.48 -10.03 -7.97
N THR A 503 16.72 -10.04 -6.65
CA THR A 503 17.95 -9.57 -6.02
C THR A 503 18.72 -10.69 -5.32
N THR A 504 19.95 -10.35 -4.88
CA THR A 504 20.79 -11.24 -4.07
C THR A 504 20.65 -11.00 -2.57
N ILE A 505 19.62 -10.28 -2.15
CA ILE A 505 19.32 -10.06 -0.72
C ILE A 505 19.06 -11.43 -0.07
N PRO A 506 19.72 -11.75 1.08
CA PRO A 506 19.41 -12.97 1.81
C PRO A 506 17.93 -13.05 2.16
N GLY A 507 17.37 -14.25 2.18
CA GLY A 507 15.97 -14.46 2.55
C GLY A 507 14.95 -14.20 1.43
N MET A 508 15.36 -13.60 0.31
CA MET A 508 14.46 -13.33 -0.82
C MET A 508 13.92 -14.64 -1.40
N PRO A 509 12.58 -14.86 -1.47
CA PRO A 509 12.01 -16.07 -2.02
C PRO A 509 12.32 -16.24 -3.51
N ASN A 510 12.56 -17.45 -3.96
CA ASN A 510 12.77 -17.80 -5.36
C ASN A 510 11.55 -18.52 -5.93
N ASP A 511 10.44 -17.80 -6.03
CA ASP A 511 9.12 -18.35 -6.32
C ASP A 511 8.44 -17.73 -7.56
N ASN A 512 9.04 -16.71 -8.17
CA ASN A 512 8.50 -15.96 -9.31
C ASN A 512 7.16 -15.25 -9.01
N ARG A 513 6.90 -14.88 -7.74
CA ARG A 513 5.72 -14.16 -7.30
C ARG A 513 6.09 -12.81 -6.70
N ARG A 514 5.24 -11.81 -6.84
CA ARG A 514 5.38 -10.54 -6.12
C ARG A 514 5.29 -10.82 -4.62
N ASP A 515 6.32 -10.45 -3.88
CA ASP A 515 6.39 -10.61 -2.43
C ASP A 515 6.12 -9.28 -1.72
N GLN A 516 5.41 -9.32 -0.60
CA GLN A 516 5.20 -8.17 0.28
C GLN A 516 5.30 -8.58 1.76
N PRO A 517 5.57 -7.59 2.67
CA PRO A 517 5.78 -6.16 2.41
C PRO A 517 7.12 -5.87 1.72
N ASP A 518 7.31 -4.64 1.19
CA ASP A 518 8.63 -4.18 0.77
C ASP A 518 9.43 -3.70 1.97
N VAL A 519 8.81 -2.91 2.82
CA VAL A 519 9.37 -2.34 4.06
C VAL A 519 8.31 -2.38 5.15
N SER A 520 8.72 -2.18 6.41
CA SER A 520 7.78 -2.11 7.54
C SER A 520 8.12 -0.95 8.47
N LEU A 521 7.13 -0.50 9.23
CA LEU A 521 7.27 0.43 10.35
C LEU A 521 6.43 -0.07 11.53
N PHE A 522 6.58 0.55 12.70
CA PHE A 522 5.73 0.24 13.85
C PHE A 522 4.24 0.37 13.46
N ALA A 523 3.43 -0.59 13.90
CA ALA A 523 2.00 -0.67 13.56
C ALA A 523 1.13 -1.25 14.67
N ALA A 524 1.72 -1.66 15.80
CA ALA A 524 1.02 -2.42 16.81
C ALA A 524 -0.07 -1.63 17.55
N ASN A 525 -1.09 -2.36 18.04
CA ASN A 525 -2.27 -1.81 18.71
C ASN A 525 -2.34 -2.16 20.20
N GLY A 526 -1.21 -2.36 20.88
CA GLY A 526 -1.11 -2.34 22.32
C GLY A 526 -0.90 -3.68 23.04
N ILE A 527 -0.66 -4.81 22.37
CA ILE A 527 -0.45 -6.09 23.06
C ILE A 527 0.78 -6.06 23.97
N PHE A 528 1.86 -5.36 23.54
CA PHE A 528 3.04 -5.07 24.35
C PHE A 528 3.04 -3.64 24.90
N ASN A 529 1.85 -3.05 25.11
CA ASN A 529 1.62 -1.71 25.66
C ASN A 529 2.09 -0.55 24.78
N HIS A 530 2.32 -0.78 23.48
CA HIS A 530 2.66 0.25 22.51
C HIS A 530 1.55 0.44 21.48
N PHE A 531 1.23 1.68 21.16
CA PHE A 531 0.23 2.05 20.16
C PHE A 531 0.48 3.48 19.70
N TYR A 532 -0.08 3.86 18.57
CA TYR A 532 -0.07 5.23 18.11
C TYR A 532 -1.19 6.07 18.74
N LEU A 533 -0.98 7.38 18.77
CA LEU A 533 -2.03 8.35 19.11
C LEU A 533 -2.51 9.09 17.88
N ILE A 534 -3.81 9.32 17.80
CA ILE A 534 -4.47 10.22 16.84
C ILE A 534 -5.33 11.24 17.58
N CYS A 535 -5.92 12.16 16.83
CA CYS A 535 -6.97 13.08 17.29
C CYS A 535 -8.17 12.92 16.36
N MET A 536 -9.17 12.16 16.79
CA MET A 536 -10.44 11.99 16.09
C MET A 536 -11.57 12.26 17.08
N SER A 537 -12.15 13.46 17.03
CA SER A 537 -13.11 13.92 18.04
C SER A 537 -14.58 13.74 17.65
N ASP A 538 -14.89 13.31 16.42
CA ASP A 538 -16.28 13.13 15.99
C ASP A 538 -16.95 11.93 16.67
N ALA A 539 -17.73 12.21 17.71
CA ALA A 539 -18.42 11.17 18.46
C ALA A 539 -19.50 10.42 17.64
N ARG A 540 -19.93 10.96 16.48
CA ARG A 540 -20.89 10.29 15.60
C ARG A 540 -20.25 9.10 14.91
N GLU A 541 -18.96 9.22 14.60
CA GLU A 541 -18.16 8.20 13.95
C GLU A 541 -17.28 7.42 14.95
N GLY A 542 -17.62 7.50 16.25
CA GLY A 542 -16.96 6.73 17.31
C GLY A 542 -15.70 7.37 17.89
N GLY A 543 -15.46 8.66 17.60
CA GLY A 543 -14.30 9.42 18.10
C GLY A 543 -14.39 9.75 19.59
N SER A 544 -13.25 10.18 20.13
CA SER A 544 -13.07 10.61 21.52
C SER A 544 -12.43 12.00 21.57
N PRO A 545 -12.70 12.81 22.63
CA PRO A 545 -12.05 14.10 22.77
C PRO A 545 -10.51 13.98 22.71
N CYS A 546 -9.86 14.89 22.03
CA CYS A 546 -8.38 14.90 21.89
C CYS A 546 -7.70 15.46 23.16
N ASN A 547 -8.10 14.97 24.32
CA ASN A 547 -7.55 15.37 25.62
C ASN A 547 -6.60 14.30 26.18
N TYR A 548 -5.37 14.31 25.73
CA TYR A 548 -4.34 13.33 26.12
C TYR A 548 -3.91 13.39 27.60
N HIS A 549 -4.48 14.30 28.41
CA HIS A 549 -4.32 14.32 29.87
C HIS A 549 -5.38 13.49 30.59
N ASN A 550 -6.45 13.12 29.92
CA ASN A 550 -7.47 12.21 30.40
C ASN A 550 -7.19 10.81 29.85
N THR A 551 -7.05 9.83 30.72
CA THR A 551 -6.70 8.46 30.30
C THR A 551 -7.75 7.84 29.38
N ASN A 552 -9.05 8.08 29.61
CA ASN A 552 -10.10 7.53 28.76
C ASN A 552 -10.09 8.16 27.37
N ASP A 553 -9.90 9.48 27.28
CA ASP A 553 -9.81 10.20 26.01
C ASP A 553 -8.54 9.79 25.25
N LEU A 554 -7.42 9.60 25.95
CA LEU A 554 -6.18 9.10 25.37
C LEU A 554 -6.37 7.70 24.79
N LEU A 555 -6.96 6.77 25.55
CA LEU A 555 -7.22 5.42 25.10
C LEU A 555 -8.28 5.37 23.98
N GLY A 556 -9.23 6.30 23.96
CA GLY A 556 -10.18 6.46 22.87
C GLY A 556 -9.54 6.96 21.55
N ASN A 557 -8.33 7.53 21.63
CA ASN A 557 -7.52 7.98 20.50
C ASN A 557 -6.25 7.12 20.31
N ALA A 558 -6.26 5.88 20.83
CA ALA A 558 -5.16 4.94 20.74
C ALA A 558 -5.45 3.90 19.65
N TYR A 559 -4.55 3.78 18.68
CA TYR A 559 -4.73 2.93 17.51
C TYR A 559 -3.41 2.26 17.08
N GLY A 560 -3.53 1.22 16.29
CA GLY A 560 -2.48 0.60 15.50
C GLY A 560 -3.01 0.27 14.12
N GLY A 561 -2.21 -0.36 13.31
CA GLY A 561 -2.52 -0.74 11.94
C GLY A 561 -1.37 -0.40 10.99
N THR A 562 -1.27 -1.15 9.91
CA THR A 562 -0.36 -0.82 8.80
C THR A 562 -0.75 0.50 8.12
N SER A 563 -1.95 1.00 8.41
CA SER A 563 -2.44 2.34 8.07
C SER A 563 -1.56 3.49 8.54
N PHE A 564 -0.76 3.30 9.59
CA PHE A 564 0.25 4.29 9.99
C PHE A 564 1.48 4.21 9.08
N GLY A 565 1.84 3.01 8.63
CA GLY A 565 3.03 2.79 7.82
C GLY A 565 2.97 3.46 6.45
N ALA A 566 1.85 3.39 5.75
CA ALA A 566 1.71 3.98 4.41
C ALA A 566 1.88 5.52 4.43
N PRO A 567 1.17 6.31 5.26
CA PRO A 567 1.35 7.75 5.35
C PRO A 567 2.71 8.16 5.91
N ASP A 568 3.27 7.41 6.86
CA ASP A 568 4.62 7.66 7.36
C ASP A 568 5.66 7.50 6.25
N PHE A 569 5.55 6.44 5.43
CA PHE A 569 6.45 6.26 4.29
C PHE A 569 6.20 7.28 3.18
N ALA A 570 4.96 7.71 2.96
CA ALA A 570 4.65 8.82 2.07
C ALA A 570 5.32 10.12 2.55
N GLY A 571 5.33 10.37 3.85
CA GLY A 571 6.10 11.45 4.46
C GLY A 571 7.61 11.31 4.24
N ILE A 572 8.18 10.10 4.41
CA ILE A 572 9.59 9.82 4.12
C ILE A 572 9.92 10.14 2.65
N ALA A 573 9.06 9.73 1.72
CA ALA A 573 9.23 10.05 0.30
C ALA A 573 9.19 11.56 0.04
N ALA A 574 8.36 12.31 0.77
CA ALA A 574 8.35 13.76 0.68
C ALA A 574 9.68 14.38 1.15
N LEU A 575 10.30 13.84 2.22
CA LEU A 575 11.65 14.25 2.64
C LEU A 575 12.70 13.93 1.58
N MET A 576 12.62 12.76 0.93
CA MET A 576 13.52 12.37 -0.17
C MET A 576 13.39 13.34 -1.36
N GLN A 577 12.16 13.68 -1.75
CA GLN A 577 11.89 14.59 -2.87
C GLN A 577 12.32 16.04 -2.57
N GLU A 578 12.13 16.54 -1.34
CA GLU A 578 12.67 17.84 -0.92
C GLU A 578 14.19 17.85 -1.04
N THR A 579 14.85 16.81 -0.53
CA THR A 579 16.32 16.69 -0.59
C THR A 579 16.82 16.66 -2.04
N ALA A 580 16.21 15.87 -2.91
CA ALA A 580 16.52 15.83 -4.33
C ALA A 580 16.36 17.20 -5.01
N SER A 581 15.29 17.94 -4.66
CA SER A 581 15.05 19.30 -5.16
C SER A 581 16.16 20.29 -4.75
N ILE A 582 16.61 20.20 -3.50
CA ILE A 582 17.69 21.04 -2.96
C ILE A 582 19.02 20.73 -3.65
N GLU A 583 19.30 19.47 -3.95
CA GLU A 583 20.49 19.05 -4.70
C GLU A 583 20.40 19.37 -6.21
N GLY A 584 19.32 20.02 -6.63
CA GLY A 584 19.18 20.55 -7.98
C GLY A 584 18.57 19.58 -9.01
N VAL A 585 17.94 18.51 -8.56
CA VAL A 585 17.16 17.63 -9.44
C VAL A 585 15.96 18.40 -9.98
N LYS A 586 15.88 18.52 -11.31
CA LYS A 586 14.87 19.36 -11.96
C LYS A 586 13.43 18.86 -11.78
N SER A 587 13.26 17.55 -11.68
CA SER A 587 11.99 16.93 -11.38
C SER A 587 12.17 16.05 -10.15
N PRO A 588 11.79 16.52 -8.95
CA PRO A 588 11.99 15.75 -7.73
C PRO A 588 11.01 14.58 -7.58
N ARG A 589 10.08 14.42 -8.51
CA ARG A 589 9.21 13.23 -8.59
C ARG A 589 10.07 11.97 -8.63
N SER A 590 9.70 10.95 -7.89
CA SER A 590 10.48 9.72 -7.74
C SER A 590 9.87 8.50 -8.46
N GLY A 591 8.59 8.57 -8.85
CA GLY A 591 7.88 7.38 -9.30
C GLY A 591 7.85 6.31 -8.19
N ASN A 592 7.75 5.05 -8.58
CA ASN A 592 7.82 3.95 -7.62
C ASN A 592 9.22 3.87 -6.98
N ILE A 593 9.33 4.02 -5.67
CA ILE A 593 10.62 3.96 -4.98
C ILE A 593 11.05 2.55 -4.55
N ALA A 594 10.18 1.54 -4.67
CA ALA A 594 10.53 0.17 -4.30
C ALA A 594 11.83 -0.32 -4.98
N PRO A 595 12.07 -0.11 -6.30
CA PRO A 595 13.32 -0.49 -6.94
C PRO A 595 14.56 0.09 -6.25
N GLU A 596 14.51 1.35 -5.83
CA GLU A 596 15.63 2.00 -5.12
C GLU A 596 15.84 1.41 -3.73
N LEU A 597 14.76 1.13 -2.98
CA LEU A 597 14.84 0.48 -1.67
C LEU A 597 15.55 -0.87 -1.76
N TYR A 598 15.18 -1.70 -2.75
CA TYR A 598 15.83 -3.00 -2.96
C TYR A 598 17.30 -2.87 -3.39
N LEU A 599 17.64 -1.86 -4.18
CA LEU A 599 19.03 -1.58 -4.56
C LEU A 599 19.88 -1.20 -3.34
N LEU A 600 19.40 -0.29 -2.50
CA LEU A 600 20.06 0.14 -1.27
C LEU A 600 20.20 -1.03 -0.26
N ALA A 601 19.16 -1.83 -0.10
CA ALA A 601 19.18 -3.01 0.75
C ALA A 601 20.17 -4.07 0.24
N ALA A 602 20.21 -4.33 -1.07
CA ALA A 602 21.18 -5.24 -1.64
C ALA A 602 22.62 -4.78 -1.37
N ALA A 603 22.91 -3.48 -1.48
CA ALA A 603 24.21 -2.91 -1.15
C ALA A 603 24.55 -3.09 0.36
N GLN A 604 23.60 -2.81 1.25
CA GLN A 604 23.79 -3.00 2.68
C GLN A 604 24.03 -4.46 3.04
N TYR A 605 23.19 -5.38 2.55
CA TYR A 605 23.28 -6.80 2.90
C TYR A 605 24.41 -7.54 2.16
N ALA A 606 25.02 -6.98 1.12
CA ALA A 606 26.29 -7.48 0.58
C ALA A 606 27.43 -7.40 1.62
N ASN A 607 27.37 -6.41 2.52
CA ASN A 607 28.34 -6.27 3.61
C ASN A 607 28.04 -7.22 4.77
N LYS A 608 28.92 -8.22 5.00
CA LYS A 608 28.75 -9.19 6.08
C LYS A 608 28.68 -8.57 7.47
N LEU A 609 29.38 -7.45 7.72
CA LEU A 609 29.34 -6.75 9.00
C LEU A 609 27.96 -6.11 9.21
N ALA A 610 27.40 -5.49 8.19
CA ALA A 610 26.08 -4.89 8.26
C ALA A 610 24.99 -5.91 8.64
N ARG A 611 25.09 -7.16 8.17
CA ARG A 611 24.14 -8.23 8.54
C ARG A 611 24.02 -8.44 10.05
N SER A 612 25.08 -8.23 10.82
CA SER A 612 25.06 -8.37 12.27
C SER A 612 24.87 -7.06 13.03
N THR A 613 25.36 -5.94 12.48
CA THR A 613 25.29 -4.63 13.15
C THR A 613 24.01 -3.85 12.86
N CYS A 614 23.27 -4.25 11.82
CA CYS A 614 21.99 -3.66 11.43
C CYS A 614 20.77 -4.54 11.79
N ASN A 615 20.93 -5.42 12.78
CA ASN A 615 19.84 -6.25 13.27
C ASN A 615 18.95 -5.46 14.24
N ALA A 616 17.65 -5.43 13.99
CA ALA A 616 16.67 -4.71 14.81
C ALA A 616 16.66 -5.13 16.28
N SER A 617 16.97 -6.39 16.59
CA SER A 617 17.08 -6.90 17.96
C SER A 617 18.19 -6.24 18.80
N LEU A 618 19.08 -5.47 18.19
CA LEU A 618 20.14 -4.73 18.90
C LEU A 618 19.61 -3.46 19.59
N GLY A 619 18.43 -2.97 19.20
CA GLY A 619 17.84 -1.76 19.76
C GLY A 619 18.80 -0.57 19.71
N ASN A 620 19.02 0.10 20.85
CA ASN A 620 19.91 1.27 20.95
C ASN A 620 21.40 0.99 20.69
N LYS A 621 21.78 -0.26 20.45
CA LYS A 621 23.15 -0.67 20.08
C LYS A 621 23.31 -0.89 18.58
N ILE A 622 22.24 -0.68 17.81
CA ILE A 622 22.28 -0.81 16.35
C ILE A 622 23.26 0.22 15.75
N SER A 623 23.93 -0.14 14.67
CA SER A 623 24.88 0.77 14.03
C SER A 623 24.17 1.97 13.42
N LEU A 624 24.66 3.18 13.69
CA LEU A 624 24.17 4.42 13.09
C LEU A 624 24.37 4.51 11.56
N GLY A 625 25.22 3.64 10.99
CA GLY A 625 25.45 3.59 9.54
C GLY A 625 24.49 2.68 8.77
N CYS A 626 23.47 2.10 9.43
CA CYS A 626 22.47 1.28 8.77
C CYS A 626 21.42 2.15 8.09
N THR A 627 21.01 1.78 6.87
CA THR A 627 19.82 2.33 6.21
C THR A 627 18.59 1.52 6.60
N PHE A 628 18.71 0.19 6.59
CA PHE A 628 17.66 -0.72 7.02
C PHE A 628 18.01 -1.39 8.34
N TYR A 629 17.03 -1.50 9.20
CA TYR A 629 17.09 -2.24 10.45
C TYR A 629 16.40 -3.59 10.22
N ASN A 630 17.21 -4.65 10.16
CA ASN A 630 16.74 -5.98 9.77
C ASN A 630 15.97 -6.68 10.89
N VAL A 631 14.68 -6.87 10.71
CA VAL A 631 13.82 -7.62 11.63
C VAL A 631 14.04 -9.11 11.43
N THR A 632 14.54 -9.81 12.46
CA THR A 632 15.00 -11.21 12.34
C THR A 632 14.40 -12.17 13.36
N ALA A 633 13.49 -11.70 14.22
CA ALA A 633 12.80 -12.48 15.24
C ALA A 633 11.30 -12.28 15.10
N GLY A 634 10.52 -13.29 15.44
CA GLY A 634 9.07 -13.27 15.32
C GLY A 634 8.56 -13.84 13.98
N ASN A 635 7.27 -13.77 13.78
CA ASN A 635 6.55 -14.23 12.58
C ASN A 635 5.24 -13.45 12.44
N ASN A 636 4.57 -13.57 11.29
CA ASN A 636 3.21 -13.03 11.08
C ASN A 636 2.17 -14.15 10.83
N ALA A 637 2.43 -15.38 11.28
CA ALA A 637 1.49 -16.49 11.20
C ALA A 637 0.21 -16.20 12.00
N GLU A 638 -0.91 -16.75 11.52
CA GLU A 638 -2.22 -16.59 12.14
C GLU A 638 -2.87 -17.93 12.49
N PRO A 639 -3.73 -17.98 13.52
CA PRO A 639 -4.52 -19.16 13.81
C PRO A 639 -5.55 -19.42 12.71
N CYS A 640 -5.81 -20.71 12.45
CA CYS A 640 -6.73 -21.12 11.40
C CYS A 640 -7.73 -22.19 11.86
N LEU A 641 -8.88 -22.22 11.18
CA LEU A 641 -9.90 -23.22 11.42
C LEU A 641 -9.41 -24.59 10.95
N LYS A 642 -9.43 -25.54 11.85
CA LYS A 642 -8.99 -26.93 11.57
C LYS A 642 -9.67 -27.49 10.32
N GLY A 643 -8.84 -27.93 9.37
CA GLY A 643 -9.30 -28.51 8.11
C GLY A 643 -9.53 -27.50 6.99
N SER A 644 -9.36 -26.21 7.25
CA SER A 644 -9.33 -25.18 6.19
C SER A 644 -8.04 -25.25 5.38
N VAL A 645 -7.99 -24.48 4.29
CA VAL A 645 -6.85 -24.41 3.38
C VAL A 645 -5.61 -23.94 4.15
N ASP A 646 -4.47 -24.55 3.88
CA ASP A 646 -3.15 -24.22 4.48
C ASP A 646 -3.08 -24.31 6.01
N CYS A 647 -4.11 -24.82 6.66
CA CYS A 647 -4.20 -24.98 8.10
C CYS A 647 -3.59 -26.31 8.56
N VAL A 648 -2.66 -26.24 9.52
CA VAL A 648 -2.00 -27.43 10.12
C VAL A 648 -2.20 -27.45 11.63
N GLY A 649 -2.43 -28.65 12.19
CA GLY A 649 -2.64 -28.82 13.62
C GLY A 649 -4.10 -28.61 14.04
N GLY A 650 -4.31 -28.01 15.21
CA GLY A 650 -5.64 -27.73 15.75
C GLY A 650 -6.24 -28.90 16.52
N GLY A 651 -5.75 -29.16 17.73
CA GLY A 651 -6.31 -30.15 18.65
C GLY A 651 -7.80 -29.90 18.96
N ALA A 652 -8.11 -29.37 20.15
CA ALA A 652 -9.44 -28.93 20.53
C ALA A 652 -9.73 -27.46 20.13
N GLY A 653 -8.67 -26.67 19.83
CA GLY A 653 -8.72 -25.26 19.45
C GLY A 653 -8.44 -25.05 17.96
N ALA A 654 -7.64 -24.02 17.64
CA ALA A 654 -7.23 -23.67 16.28
C ALA A 654 -5.93 -24.34 15.84
N GLY A 655 -5.75 -24.51 14.51
CA GLY A 655 -4.46 -24.77 13.89
C GLY A 655 -3.71 -23.48 13.62
N ILE A 656 -2.61 -23.55 12.87
CA ILE A 656 -1.82 -22.42 12.40
C ILE A 656 -1.70 -22.49 10.88
N LEU A 657 -1.71 -21.36 10.22
CA LEU A 657 -1.43 -21.25 8.80
C LEU A 657 0.04 -21.53 8.50
N TYR A 658 0.28 -22.39 7.53
CA TYR A 658 1.60 -22.86 7.10
C TYR A 658 1.83 -22.57 5.63
N ASN A 659 3.03 -22.14 5.31
CA ASN A 659 3.47 -22.02 3.93
C ASN A 659 3.77 -23.41 3.35
N LYS A 660 2.91 -23.89 2.46
CA LYS A 660 3.12 -25.13 1.69
C LYS A 660 3.59 -24.78 0.27
N PRO A 661 4.55 -25.50 -0.32
CA PRO A 661 5.03 -26.86 -0.01
C PRO A 661 6.43 -26.92 0.60
N LEU A 662 7.08 -25.85 1.02
CA LEU A 662 8.53 -25.80 1.19
C LEU A 662 9.04 -26.41 2.51
N THR A 663 8.30 -26.31 3.59
CA THR A 663 8.54 -27.00 4.87
C THR A 663 7.30 -26.88 5.74
N PRO A 664 7.12 -27.71 6.80
CA PRO A 664 6.08 -27.48 7.79
C PRO A 664 6.51 -26.35 8.75
N GLU A 665 6.79 -25.15 8.20
CA GLU A 665 7.12 -23.97 8.96
C GLU A 665 5.91 -23.05 9.02
N GLU A 666 5.72 -22.41 10.17
CA GLU A 666 4.69 -21.41 10.38
C GLU A 666 4.90 -20.28 9.37
N ALA A 667 3.87 -19.83 8.76
CA ALA A 667 3.96 -18.78 7.75
C ALA A 667 3.77 -17.40 8.42
N TYR A 668 4.69 -16.47 8.31
CA TYR A 668 6.03 -16.48 7.74
C TYR A 668 7.03 -16.03 8.81
N PRO A 669 8.17 -16.70 9.01
CA PRO A 669 9.16 -16.25 9.99
C PRO A 669 9.92 -15.01 9.50
N ALA A 670 10.24 -14.12 10.44
CA ALA A 670 11.22 -13.07 10.20
C ALA A 670 12.63 -13.67 10.09
N GLN A 671 13.47 -13.15 9.19
CA GLN A 671 14.78 -13.72 8.91
C GLN A 671 15.78 -12.66 8.40
N LEU A 672 17.04 -13.06 8.27
CA LEU A 672 18.09 -12.17 7.78
C LEU A 672 17.83 -11.72 6.33
N GLY A 673 17.86 -10.42 6.12
CA GLY A 673 17.71 -9.77 4.83
C GLY A 673 16.25 -9.45 4.53
N TYR A 674 15.63 -10.19 3.64
CA TYR A 674 14.21 -10.06 3.33
C TYR A 674 13.38 -11.15 4.04
N SER A 675 12.19 -10.81 4.51
CA SER A 675 11.19 -11.77 4.97
C SER A 675 9.80 -11.37 4.52
N LEU A 676 8.93 -12.37 4.31
CA LEU A 676 7.51 -12.13 4.01
C LEU A 676 6.71 -11.57 5.20
N ALA A 677 7.35 -11.48 6.38
CA ALA A 677 6.75 -10.93 7.59
C ALA A 677 7.05 -9.43 7.81
N ALA A 678 8.19 -8.93 7.31
CA ALA A 678 8.64 -7.57 7.57
C ALA A 678 9.39 -6.91 6.38
N GLY A 679 9.38 -7.53 5.21
CA GLY A 679 10.08 -7.01 4.03
C GLY A 679 11.58 -6.87 4.23
N LEU A 680 12.14 -5.76 3.79
CA LEU A 680 13.54 -5.36 3.99
C LEU A 680 13.85 -4.96 5.45
N GLY A 681 12.83 -4.93 6.31
CA GLY A 681 12.88 -4.44 7.69
C GLY A 681 12.39 -3.00 7.82
N THR A 682 12.71 -2.37 8.98
CA THR A 682 12.42 -0.96 9.23
C THR A 682 13.61 -0.07 8.81
N VAL A 683 13.51 1.25 8.93
CA VAL A 683 14.48 2.15 8.33
C VAL A 683 15.07 3.17 9.30
N ASN A 684 16.31 3.58 9.06
CA ASN A 684 16.88 4.84 9.54
C ASN A 684 16.56 5.92 8.50
N VAL A 685 15.59 6.77 8.78
CA VAL A 685 15.08 7.73 7.79
C VAL A 685 16.14 8.72 7.34
N THR A 686 16.98 9.24 8.24
CA THR A 686 18.07 10.13 7.86
C THR A 686 19.01 9.48 6.85
N ASN A 687 19.42 8.23 7.11
CA ASN A 687 20.32 7.52 6.20
C ASN A 687 19.63 7.17 4.88
N LEU A 688 18.36 6.79 4.91
CA LEU A 688 17.59 6.51 3.70
C LEU A 688 17.50 7.76 2.82
N VAL A 689 17.09 8.90 3.38
CA VAL A 689 16.97 10.17 2.65
C VAL A 689 18.31 10.61 2.05
N ILE A 690 19.42 10.49 2.81
CA ILE A 690 20.74 10.86 2.28
C ILE A 690 21.22 9.90 1.19
N SER A 691 20.91 8.60 1.32
CA SER A 691 21.36 7.57 0.37
C SER A 691 20.55 7.55 -0.93
N SER A 692 19.33 8.10 -0.93
CA SER A 692 18.44 8.15 -2.09
C SER A 692 18.70 9.35 -3.02
N VAL A 693 19.54 10.28 -2.63
CA VAL A 693 19.89 11.41 -3.51
C VAL A 693 20.68 10.90 -4.70
N PRO A 694 20.30 11.26 -5.96
CA PRO A 694 20.89 10.78 -7.20
C PRO A 694 22.37 11.10 -7.38
#